data_e65b3e344e8303a5dea9d8c5c66f6b5a
#
_entry.id   e65b3e344e8303a5dea9d8c5c66f6b5a
#
_cell.length_a   1.000
_cell.length_b   1.000
_cell.length_c   1.000
_cell.angle_alpha   90.00
_cell.angle_beta   90.00
_cell.angle_gamma   90.00
#
_symmetry.space_group_name_H-M   'P 1'
#
loop_
_entity.id
_entity.type
_entity.pdbx_description
1 polymer ?
#
loop_
_entity_poly.entity_id
_entity_poly.type
_entity_poly.pdbx_seq_one_letter_code
_entity_poly.pdbx_strand_id
1 'polypeptide(L)'
;ALIVLFLMGSMSLMAQKSYQLQSPDKKLQAVVTVGDDIRFSFTHDGTEVLAASPISMTLQNGVVLGASPKVSKVLKAAVDKVIPSPFYKKTEVQDVYNEMTLSFRGNYGLVFRMYNDGLAYRFTTKMKNDIVVVDEEADYNFSSDHTAFAPYVNSKKATFEEQFMNSFEQPYVHEPITKLNSERLMILPFLVELDGGKKLCITEADLEDYPGMFLNNSTDKPVLKPVFAPYPKVKKQGGHNNLQMLVEEREDYIAKTSGTRAFPWRVFVVSENDKQLADCDMVYRLASPCRLQDVSWVKPGKVAWDWWNDWNIYDVDFRAGINNETYKYYIDFAAEHGIEYVILDEGWSVNMAADLMQVIPEIDIPELVNYGKSKNVGIILWAGYHAFDRDMEKVVKHYSDMGVKGFKVDFMDRDDQEIIDFLYRGAETCARYKMMVDYHGICKPTGLQRTYPNVINYEGVHGLENMKWAEKTYDMPLYDVTIPFVRMVAGPMDYTQGAMRNAIRKNYAPIYTEPMSQGTRCHQLATYVIFESPLNMLCDNPSNYNREPECTEFIANIPTVWEKTVALDGKVGEYVAIARLHGDNWYVGALTNWDAREVELDLSFLGDGNYKLELFKDGINADRAACDYKKEVIPVPTDRKVKVKMAPGGGWAAKIYK
;
A
#
# COMPACT_ATOMS: atom_id res chain seq x y z
N ALA A 1 23.41 -71.89 -20.23
CA ALA A 1 22.31 -71.31 -19.45
C ALA A 1 22.81 -70.00 -18.80
N LEU A 2 22.38 -68.87 -19.35
CA LEU A 2 22.68 -67.53 -18.84
C LEU A 2 21.51 -67.12 -17.92
N ILE A 3 21.76 -66.98 -16.62
CA ILE A 3 20.78 -66.46 -15.67
C ILE A 3 20.90 -64.92 -15.64
N VAL A 4 19.91 -64.24 -16.20
CA VAL A 4 19.77 -62.78 -16.09
C VAL A 4 19.04 -62.48 -14.77
N LEU A 5 19.77 -61.95 -13.78
CA LEU A 5 19.18 -61.44 -12.57
C LEU A 5 18.55 -60.07 -12.86
N PHE A 6 17.21 -59.96 -12.83
CA PHE A 6 16.47 -58.73 -12.79
C PHE A 6 16.52 -58.17 -11.36
N LEU A 7 17.33 -57.15 -11.11
CA LEU A 7 17.21 -56.30 -9.93
C LEU A 7 15.97 -55.41 -10.08
N MET A 8 14.84 -55.81 -9.53
CA MET A 8 13.72 -54.90 -9.30
C MET A 8 14.08 -53.96 -8.15
N GLY A 9 14.52 -52.77 -8.51
CA GLY A 9 14.57 -51.66 -7.56
C GLY A 9 13.16 -51.33 -7.10
N SER A 10 12.81 -51.68 -5.88
CA SER A 10 11.58 -51.20 -5.23
C SER A 10 11.70 -49.69 -4.99
N MET A 11 11.18 -48.88 -5.89
CA MET A 11 10.84 -47.50 -5.58
C MET A 11 9.76 -47.54 -4.49
N SER A 12 10.16 -47.28 -3.27
CA SER A 12 9.21 -47.01 -2.18
C SER A 12 8.51 -45.70 -2.50
N LEU A 13 7.33 -45.76 -3.11
CA LEU A 13 6.42 -44.62 -3.13
C LEU A 13 6.15 -44.26 -1.67
N MET A 14 6.67 -43.15 -1.21
CA MET A 14 6.31 -42.60 0.10
C MET A 14 4.82 -42.26 0.08
N ALA A 15 4.05 -42.85 1.00
CA ALA A 15 2.62 -42.59 1.07
C ALA A 15 2.39 -41.10 1.33
N GLN A 16 1.78 -40.43 0.37
CA GLN A 16 1.40 -39.02 0.45
C GLN A 16 0.43 -38.82 1.63
N LYS A 17 0.70 -37.81 2.47
CA LYS A 17 -0.16 -37.43 3.60
C LYS A 17 -0.79 -36.08 3.35
N SER A 18 -2.07 -35.98 3.68
CA SER A 18 -2.82 -34.70 3.53
C SER A 18 -3.26 -34.16 4.88
N TYR A 19 -3.16 -32.88 5.05
CA TYR A 19 -3.55 -32.14 6.24
C TYR A 19 -4.54 -31.03 5.82
N GLN A 20 -5.67 -30.96 6.54
CA GLN A 20 -6.75 -30.03 6.22
C GLN A 20 -6.84 -28.91 7.25
N LEU A 21 -7.14 -27.70 6.77
CA LEU A 21 -7.43 -26.51 7.56
C LEU A 21 -8.68 -25.82 6.97
N GLN A 22 -9.59 -25.36 7.83
CA GLN A 22 -10.80 -24.65 7.44
C GLN A 22 -10.83 -23.27 8.09
N SER A 23 -11.49 -22.31 7.44
CA SER A 23 -11.84 -21.02 8.07
C SER A 23 -12.82 -21.21 9.24
N PRO A 24 -12.92 -20.25 10.17
CA PRO A 24 -13.92 -20.31 11.26
C PRO A 24 -15.35 -20.51 10.77
N ASP A 25 -15.75 -19.86 9.67
CA ASP A 25 -17.07 -20.02 9.03
C ASP A 25 -17.19 -21.25 8.11
N LYS A 26 -16.09 -21.99 7.91
CA LYS A 26 -15.97 -23.22 7.10
C LYS A 26 -16.15 -23.05 5.59
N LYS A 27 -16.21 -21.83 5.08
CA LYS A 27 -16.32 -21.56 3.64
C LYS A 27 -14.99 -21.79 2.91
N LEU A 28 -13.86 -21.42 3.52
CA LEU A 28 -12.53 -21.67 3.00
C LEU A 28 -11.98 -22.99 3.52
N GLN A 29 -11.42 -23.81 2.63
CA GLN A 29 -10.82 -25.10 2.97
C GLN A 29 -9.49 -25.26 2.24
N ALA A 30 -8.40 -25.44 3.00
CA ALA A 30 -7.08 -25.73 2.46
C ALA A 30 -6.69 -27.19 2.71
N VAL A 31 -5.96 -27.74 1.76
CA VAL A 31 -5.32 -29.05 1.84
C VAL A 31 -3.83 -28.88 1.63
N VAL A 32 -3.04 -29.29 2.62
CA VAL A 32 -1.58 -29.33 2.53
C VAL A 32 -1.17 -30.78 2.34
N THR A 33 -0.54 -31.09 1.24
CA THR A 33 -0.10 -32.43 0.86
C THR A 33 1.41 -32.54 1.04
N VAL A 34 1.85 -33.57 1.73
CA VAL A 34 3.24 -33.85 2.05
C VAL A 34 3.60 -35.24 1.48
N GLY A 35 4.48 -35.26 0.50
CA GLY A 35 4.99 -36.44 -0.20
C GLY A 35 6.48 -36.32 -0.47
N ASP A 36 6.87 -36.32 -1.74
CA ASP A 36 8.23 -36.00 -2.19
C ASP A 36 8.52 -34.50 -2.08
N ASP A 37 7.49 -33.68 -2.20
CA ASP A 37 7.46 -32.24 -1.97
C ASP A 37 6.32 -31.83 -1.02
N ILE A 38 6.20 -30.54 -0.76
CA ILE A 38 5.06 -29.96 -0.05
C ILE A 38 4.24 -29.16 -1.06
N ARG A 39 2.92 -29.44 -1.11
CA ARG A 39 1.98 -28.68 -1.93
C ARG A 39 0.80 -28.23 -1.09
N PHE A 40 0.21 -27.11 -1.46
CA PHE A 40 -1.07 -26.69 -0.89
C PHE A 40 -2.05 -26.28 -2.00
N SER A 41 -3.30 -26.44 -1.71
CA SER A 41 -4.43 -25.96 -2.53
C SER A 41 -5.52 -25.48 -1.61
N PHE A 42 -6.42 -24.62 -2.08
CA PHE A 42 -7.59 -24.26 -1.30
C PHE A 42 -8.78 -23.84 -2.17
N THR A 43 -9.96 -23.97 -1.59
CA THR A 43 -11.26 -23.70 -2.20
C THR A 43 -12.06 -22.74 -1.34
N HIS A 44 -12.99 -22.02 -1.94
CA HIS A 44 -14.01 -21.21 -1.27
C HIS A 44 -15.40 -21.64 -1.72
N ASP A 45 -16.22 -22.20 -0.81
CA ASP A 45 -17.54 -22.81 -1.11
C ASP A 45 -17.49 -23.74 -2.33
N GLY A 46 -16.49 -24.61 -2.38
CA GLY A 46 -16.27 -25.58 -3.46
C GLY A 46 -15.70 -25.00 -4.76
N THR A 47 -15.58 -23.67 -4.91
CA THR A 47 -14.85 -23.05 -6.02
C THR A 47 -13.34 -23.13 -5.76
N GLU A 48 -12.55 -23.61 -6.72
CA GLU A 48 -11.10 -23.60 -6.61
C GLU A 48 -10.60 -22.14 -6.57
N VAL A 49 -9.77 -21.83 -5.57
CA VAL A 49 -9.06 -20.55 -5.47
C VAL A 49 -7.62 -20.73 -5.95
N LEU A 50 -6.99 -21.83 -5.56
CA LEU A 50 -5.65 -22.17 -5.98
C LEU A 50 -5.54 -23.70 -6.13
N ALA A 51 -5.03 -24.16 -7.26
CA ALA A 51 -4.71 -25.56 -7.50
C ALA A 51 -3.46 -25.99 -6.70
N ALA A 52 -3.13 -27.29 -6.72
CA ALA A 52 -1.99 -27.82 -5.97
C ALA A 52 -0.67 -27.11 -6.35
N SER A 53 -0.19 -26.26 -5.48
CA SER A 53 0.95 -25.36 -5.64
C SER A 53 2.11 -25.80 -4.77
N PRO A 54 3.32 -26.04 -5.32
CA PRO A 54 4.49 -26.44 -4.57
C PRO A 54 5.05 -25.27 -3.76
N ILE A 55 5.63 -25.55 -2.60
CA ILE A 55 6.35 -24.58 -1.77
C ILE A 55 7.63 -25.21 -1.24
N SER A 56 8.76 -24.52 -1.43
CA SER A 56 10.06 -24.92 -0.89
C SER A 56 10.96 -23.70 -0.66
N MET A 57 12.06 -23.91 0.06
CA MET A 57 13.07 -22.89 0.30
C MET A 57 14.45 -23.53 0.18
N THR A 58 15.29 -23.00 -0.70
CA THR A 58 16.64 -23.49 -0.95
C THR A 58 17.65 -22.68 -0.17
N LEU A 59 18.49 -23.38 0.62
CA LEU A 59 19.58 -22.80 1.38
C LEU A 59 20.93 -22.98 0.64
N GLN A 60 21.87 -22.06 0.85
CA GLN A 60 23.17 -22.04 0.18
C GLN A 60 24.00 -23.34 0.38
N ASN A 61 23.80 -24.04 1.49
CA ASN A 61 24.45 -25.33 1.76
C ASN A 61 23.84 -26.52 0.99
N GLY A 62 22.93 -26.27 0.05
CA GLY A 62 22.26 -27.27 -0.78
C GLY A 62 21.05 -27.95 -0.10
N VAL A 63 20.69 -27.56 1.11
CA VAL A 63 19.48 -28.06 1.80
C VAL A 63 18.26 -27.37 1.18
N VAL A 64 17.28 -28.17 0.79
CA VAL A 64 15.97 -27.67 0.32
C VAL A 64 14.91 -28.01 1.37
N LEU A 65 14.40 -26.99 2.06
CA LEU A 65 13.27 -27.13 2.99
C LEU A 65 12.01 -27.37 2.17
N GLY A 66 11.40 -28.52 2.34
CA GLY A 66 10.27 -28.98 1.53
C GLY A 66 10.59 -30.15 0.59
N ALA A 67 11.86 -30.52 0.39
CA ALA A 67 12.24 -31.72 -0.35
C ALA A 67 12.25 -32.96 0.57
N SER A 68 11.56 -34.02 0.15
CA SER A 68 11.39 -35.25 0.92
C SER A 68 11.02 -35.01 2.40
N PRO A 69 10.03 -34.16 2.66
CA PRO A 69 9.72 -33.64 4.00
C PRO A 69 9.18 -34.75 4.91
N LYS A 70 9.60 -34.74 6.19
CA LYS A 70 9.11 -35.70 7.19
C LYS A 70 8.46 -34.94 8.34
N VAL A 71 7.13 -34.93 8.37
CA VAL A 71 6.35 -34.29 9.44
C VAL A 71 6.66 -34.98 10.78
N SER A 72 7.10 -34.21 11.74
CA SER A 72 7.38 -34.69 13.12
C SER A 72 6.29 -34.34 14.10
N LYS A 73 5.58 -33.20 13.86
CA LYS A 73 4.50 -32.73 14.73
C LYS A 73 3.48 -31.89 13.93
N VAL A 74 2.21 -32.05 14.31
CA VAL A 74 1.12 -31.19 13.81
C VAL A 74 0.46 -30.55 15.01
N LEU A 75 0.28 -29.24 14.95
CA LEU A 75 -0.48 -28.47 15.94
C LEU A 75 -1.61 -27.76 15.22
N LYS A 76 -2.77 -27.67 15.85
CA LYS A 76 -3.90 -26.86 15.41
C LYS A 76 -4.37 -25.98 16.54
N ALA A 77 -4.74 -24.76 16.24
CA ALA A 77 -5.27 -23.77 17.17
C ALA A 77 -6.40 -22.98 16.52
N ALA A 78 -7.30 -22.46 17.33
CA ALA A 78 -8.26 -21.43 16.93
C ALA A 78 -7.99 -20.20 17.78
N VAL A 79 -8.03 -19.03 17.14
CA VAL A 79 -7.77 -17.73 17.77
C VAL A 79 -8.95 -16.81 17.50
N ASP A 80 -9.39 -16.14 18.54
CA ASP A 80 -10.42 -15.09 18.51
C ASP A 80 -9.99 -13.99 19.45
N LYS A 81 -9.53 -12.88 18.88
CA LYS A 81 -9.06 -11.71 19.65
C LYS A 81 -9.25 -10.41 18.89
N VAL A 82 -9.14 -9.30 19.60
CA VAL A 82 -9.20 -7.95 19.06
C VAL A 82 -7.80 -7.35 19.07
N ILE A 83 -7.42 -6.68 17.99
CA ILE A 83 -6.19 -5.91 17.86
C ILE A 83 -6.56 -4.42 17.92
N PRO A 84 -6.08 -3.65 18.92
CA PRO A 84 -6.19 -2.19 18.91
C PRO A 84 -5.41 -1.58 17.73
N SER A 85 -6.02 -0.61 17.04
CA SER A 85 -5.45 -0.01 15.83
C SER A 85 -5.71 1.51 15.78
N PRO A 86 -5.01 2.32 16.61
CA PRO A 86 -5.34 3.73 16.84
C PRO A 86 -5.10 4.65 15.63
N PHE A 87 -4.26 4.25 14.66
CA PHE A 87 -3.87 5.06 13.50
C PHE A 87 -4.24 4.38 12.18
N TYR A 88 -5.42 3.77 12.14
CA TYR A 88 -5.87 2.94 11.05
C TYR A 88 -7.28 3.33 10.58
N LYS A 89 -7.82 2.61 9.63
CA LYS A 89 -9.20 2.77 9.15
C LYS A 89 -10.29 2.22 10.09
N LYS A 90 -9.88 1.65 11.22
CA LYS A 90 -10.71 1.13 12.32
C LYS A 90 -9.92 1.25 13.62
N THR A 91 -10.58 1.51 14.74
CA THR A 91 -9.91 1.53 16.06
C THR A 91 -9.63 0.13 16.61
N GLU A 92 -10.37 -0.85 16.12
CA GLU A 92 -10.26 -2.24 16.51
C GLU A 92 -10.37 -3.16 15.29
N VAL A 93 -9.47 -4.14 15.20
CA VAL A 93 -9.47 -5.13 14.13
C VAL A 93 -9.72 -6.52 14.73
N GLN A 94 -10.73 -7.23 14.23
CA GLN A 94 -11.03 -8.60 14.62
C GLN A 94 -9.99 -9.55 14.02
N ASP A 95 -9.29 -10.31 14.87
CA ASP A 95 -8.27 -11.27 14.47
C ASP A 95 -8.73 -12.70 14.81
N VAL A 96 -9.59 -13.23 13.94
CA VAL A 96 -10.27 -14.52 14.12
C VAL A 96 -9.84 -15.49 13.02
N TYR A 97 -9.14 -16.57 13.41
CA TYR A 97 -8.60 -17.54 12.47
C TYR A 97 -8.41 -18.93 13.08
N ASN A 98 -8.30 -19.92 12.22
CA ASN A 98 -7.75 -21.24 12.55
C ASN A 98 -6.31 -21.34 12.06
N GLU A 99 -5.43 -21.93 12.88
CA GLU A 99 -4.01 -22.11 12.57
C GLU A 99 -3.63 -23.59 12.54
N MET A 100 -2.79 -23.94 11.59
CA MET A 100 -2.14 -25.24 11.53
C MET A 100 -0.62 -25.05 11.39
N THR A 101 0.14 -25.63 12.32
CA THR A 101 1.59 -25.69 12.26
C THR A 101 2.05 -27.11 11.96
N LEU A 102 2.77 -27.28 10.87
CA LEU A 102 3.47 -28.50 10.50
C LEU A 102 4.96 -28.34 10.84
N SER A 103 5.47 -29.13 11.78
CA SER A 103 6.91 -29.17 12.09
C SER A 103 7.54 -30.36 11.36
N PHE A 104 8.70 -30.15 10.76
CA PHE A 104 9.43 -31.14 9.99
C PHE A 104 10.75 -31.52 10.68
N ARG A 105 11.29 -32.71 10.34
CA ARG A 105 12.69 -33.03 10.64
C ARG A 105 13.59 -32.06 9.87
N GLY A 106 14.70 -31.63 10.45
CA GLY A 106 15.60 -30.61 9.86
C GLY A 106 15.38 -29.21 10.43
N ASN A 107 14.65 -29.11 11.57
CA ASN A 107 14.46 -27.86 12.33
C ASN A 107 13.78 -26.75 11.55
N TYR A 108 12.77 -27.09 10.76
CA TYR A 108 11.92 -26.12 10.08
C TYR A 108 10.43 -26.50 10.22
N GLY A 109 9.57 -25.57 9.88
CA GLY A 109 8.12 -25.77 9.88
C GLY A 109 7.42 -24.84 8.90
N LEU A 110 6.14 -25.10 8.70
CA LEU A 110 5.20 -24.26 7.99
C LEU A 110 4.02 -23.94 8.91
N VAL A 111 3.64 -22.67 8.94
CA VAL A 111 2.46 -22.19 9.63
C VAL A 111 1.46 -21.72 8.61
N PHE A 112 0.23 -22.24 8.67
CA PHE A 112 -0.91 -21.82 7.88
C PHE A 112 -1.94 -21.18 8.78
N ARG A 113 -2.44 -19.99 8.42
CA ARG A 113 -3.58 -19.31 9.05
C ARG A 113 -4.71 -19.19 8.06
N MET A 114 -5.90 -19.60 8.46
CA MET A 114 -7.11 -19.50 7.67
C MET A 114 -8.09 -18.58 8.36
N TYR A 115 -8.33 -17.43 7.75
CA TYR A 115 -9.36 -16.46 8.11
C TYR A 115 -10.64 -16.71 7.30
N ASN A 116 -11.73 -16.01 7.59
CA ASN A 116 -12.94 -16.08 6.77
C ASN A 116 -12.77 -15.38 5.39
N ASP A 117 -11.79 -14.49 5.28
CA ASP A 117 -11.46 -13.72 4.09
C ASP A 117 -10.10 -14.06 3.47
N GLY A 118 -9.51 -15.23 3.81
CA GLY A 118 -8.28 -15.65 3.14
C GLY A 118 -7.41 -16.63 3.90
N LEU A 119 -6.32 -17.00 3.23
CA LEU A 119 -5.26 -17.91 3.72
C LEU A 119 -3.94 -17.14 3.75
N ALA A 120 -3.11 -17.41 4.75
CA ALA A 120 -1.71 -17.04 4.75
C ALA A 120 -0.83 -18.21 5.19
N TYR A 121 0.39 -18.33 4.62
CA TYR A 121 1.38 -19.25 5.12
C TYR A 121 2.76 -18.60 5.24
N ARG A 122 3.60 -19.17 6.10
CA ARG A 122 5.02 -18.82 6.21
C ARG A 122 5.88 -19.98 6.65
N PHE A 123 7.14 -19.95 6.25
CA PHE A 123 8.17 -20.81 6.82
C PHE A 123 8.56 -20.35 8.23
N THR A 124 9.03 -21.30 9.04
CA THR A 124 9.72 -21.04 10.30
C THR A 124 10.93 -21.95 10.39
N THR A 125 12.02 -21.46 10.98
CA THR A 125 13.25 -22.24 11.21
C THR A 125 13.66 -22.18 12.67
N LYS A 126 14.40 -23.21 13.13
CA LYS A 126 15.00 -23.34 14.47
C LYS A 126 16.43 -23.86 14.34
N MET A 127 17.20 -23.28 13.45
CA MET A 127 18.58 -23.63 13.19
C MET A 127 19.51 -22.84 14.12
N LYS A 128 20.60 -23.45 14.53
CA LYS A 128 21.53 -22.85 15.52
C LYS A 128 22.33 -21.68 14.97
N ASN A 129 22.75 -21.77 13.71
CA ASN A 129 23.56 -20.78 13.05
C ASN A 129 22.71 -19.98 12.06
N ASP A 130 23.19 -18.81 11.66
CA ASP A 130 22.62 -18.04 10.56
C ASP A 130 22.54 -18.88 9.30
N ILE A 131 21.56 -18.56 8.47
CA ILE A 131 21.29 -19.25 7.21
C ILE A 131 21.33 -18.24 6.05
N VAL A 132 21.67 -18.75 4.90
CA VAL A 132 21.63 -18.01 3.65
C VAL A 132 20.59 -18.68 2.74
N VAL A 133 19.55 -17.92 2.36
CA VAL A 133 18.47 -18.36 1.48
C VAL A 133 18.83 -17.97 0.05
N VAL A 134 18.87 -18.96 -0.82
CA VAL A 134 19.20 -18.76 -2.24
C VAL A 134 17.93 -18.48 -3.03
N ASP A 135 16.84 -19.21 -2.73
CA ASP A 135 15.58 -19.11 -3.45
C ASP A 135 14.39 -19.61 -2.60
N GLU A 136 13.21 -19.08 -2.89
CA GLU A 136 11.93 -19.55 -2.34
C GLU A 136 10.99 -19.87 -3.50
N GLU A 137 10.66 -21.14 -3.66
CA GLU A 137 9.66 -21.60 -4.61
C GLU A 137 8.27 -21.48 -3.98
N ALA A 138 7.36 -20.83 -4.70
CA ALA A 138 5.95 -20.70 -4.31
C ALA A 138 5.08 -20.55 -5.57
N ASP A 139 5.22 -21.48 -6.53
CA ASP A 139 4.47 -21.46 -7.79
C ASP A 139 2.97 -21.57 -7.51
N TYR A 140 2.21 -20.52 -7.85
CA TYR A 140 0.77 -20.46 -7.64
C TYR A 140 0.05 -20.93 -8.90
N ASN A 141 -0.48 -22.15 -8.85
CA ASN A 141 -1.13 -22.83 -9.96
C ASN A 141 -2.63 -22.59 -9.97
N PHE A 142 -3.18 -22.40 -11.16
CA PHE A 142 -4.62 -22.32 -11.41
C PHE A 142 -5.01 -23.42 -12.40
N SER A 143 -6.19 -24.03 -12.21
CA SER A 143 -6.71 -25.03 -13.16
C SER A 143 -7.32 -24.39 -14.40
N SER A 144 -7.69 -23.11 -14.33
CA SER A 144 -8.24 -22.33 -15.43
C SER A 144 -7.41 -21.08 -15.69
N ASP A 145 -7.48 -20.55 -16.91
CA ASP A 145 -6.83 -19.29 -17.27
C ASP A 145 -7.71 -18.11 -16.85
N HIS A 146 -7.41 -17.56 -15.67
CA HIS A 146 -8.11 -16.42 -15.10
C HIS A 146 -7.54 -15.10 -15.60
N THR A 147 -8.38 -14.07 -15.69
CA THR A 147 -7.93 -12.70 -15.95
C THR A 147 -7.41 -12.06 -14.66
N ALA A 148 -6.40 -11.21 -14.78
CA ALA A 148 -5.77 -10.56 -13.64
C ALA A 148 -5.55 -9.06 -13.87
N PHE A 149 -5.56 -8.30 -12.78
CA PHE A 149 -5.06 -6.93 -12.73
C PHE A 149 -3.58 -6.99 -12.32
N ALA A 150 -2.69 -6.82 -13.30
CA ALA A 150 -1.26 -7.01 -13.16
C ALA A 150 -0.50 -5.67 -13.22
N PRO A 151 0.21 -5.27 -12.15
CA PRO A 151 1.00 -4.05 -12.12
C PRO A 151 2.45 -4.35 -12.56
N TYR A 152 2.74 -4.21 -13.84
CA TYR A 152 4.08 -4.44 -14.39
C TYR A 152 5.07 -3.35 -13.97
N VAL A 153 6.28 -3.75 -13.64
CA VAL A 153 7.42 -2.84 -13.57
C VAL A 153 7.62 -2.13 -14.91
N ASN A 154 8.06 -0.87 -14.89
CA ASN A 154 8.20 -0.02 -16.06
C ASN A 154 8.98 -0.72 -17.20
N SER A 155 8.44 -0.67 -18.42
CA SER A 155 8.99 -1.29 -19.61
C SER A 155 10.31 -0.66 -20.15
N LYS A 156 10.73 0.49 -19.61
CA LYS A 156 11.97 1.16 -20.02
C LYS A 156 13.24 0.52 -19.46
N LYS A 157 13.13 -0.51 -18.61
CA LYS A 157 14.26 -1.25 -18.08
C LYS A 157 14.83 -2.15 -19.18
N ALA A 158 16.15 -2.11 -19.40
CA ALA A 158 16.79 -2.80 -20.50
C ALA A 158 16.97 -4.30 -20.23
N THR A 159 17.12 -4.69 -18.97
CA THR A 159 17.31 -6.09 -18.58
C THR A 159 16.29 -6.50 -17.53
N PHE A 160 16.14 -7.81 -17.33
CA PHE A 160 15.27 -8.35 -16.27
C PHE A 160 15.74 -7.92 -14.87
N GLU A 161 17.05 -7.91 -14.63
CA GLU A 161 17.64 -7.54 -13.35
C GLU A 161 17.46 -6.05 -13.01
N GLU A 162 17.50 -5.17 -14.02
CA GLU A 162 17.26 -3.74 -13.80
C GLU A 162 15.85 -3.45 -13.27
N GLN A 163 14.90 -4.36 -13.45
CA GLN A 163 13.53 -4.21 -12.96
C GLN A 163 13.42 -4.31 -11.44
N PHE A 164 14.40 -4.89 -10.75
CA PHE A 164 14.47 -4.87 -9.30
C PHE A 164 14.72 -3.47 -8.72
N MET A 165 15.04 -2.50 -9.57
CA MET A 165 15.11 -1.10 -9.21
C MET A 165 13.99 -0.33 -9.90
N ASN A 166 12.96 0.02 -9.15
CA ASN A 166 11.78 0.75 -9.65
C ASN A 166 11.06 1.45 -8.48
N SER A 167 10.27 2.47 -8.80
CA SER A 167 9.56 3.28 -7.79
C SER A 167 8.30 2.62 -7.23
N PHE A 168 7.90 1.45 -7.72
CA PHE A 168 6.66 0.74 -7.34
C PHE A 168 5.36 1.52 -7.64
N GLU A 169 5.41 2.52 -8.48
CA GLU A 169 4.30 3.35 -8.93
C GLU A 169 3.80 2.84 -10.29
N GLN A 170 3.06 1.74 -10.29
CA GLN A 170 2.71 1.06 -11.53
C GLN A 170 1.21 1.07 -11.80
N PRO A 171 0.78 1.38 -13.03
CA PRO A 171 -0.59 1.14 -13.48
C PRO A 171 -0.85 -0.36 -13.63
N TYR A 172 -2.14 -0.74 -13.65
CA TYR A 172 -2.55 -2.12 -13.87
C TYR A 172 -2.89 -2.37 -15.34
N VAL A 173 -2.52 -3.53 -15.84
CA VAL A 173 -3.10 -4.12 -17.05
C VAL A 173 -4.09 -5.19 -16.66
N HIS A 174 -5.11 -5.43 -17.51
CA HIS A 174 -6.17 -6.42 -17.26
C HIS A 174 -6.11 -7.48 -18.34
N GLU A 175 -5.43 -8.60 -18.06
CA GLU A 175 -5.08 -9.64 -19.04
C GLU A 175 -5.20 -11.04 -18.44
N PRO A 176 -5.47 -12.09 -19.28
CA PRO A 176 -5.37 -13.48 -18.86
C PRO A 176 -3.96 -13.84 -18.36
N ILE A 177 -3.85 -14.68 -17.33
CA ILE A 177 -2.56 -15.07 -16.74
C ILE A 177 -1.62 -15.68 -17.79
N THR A 178 -2.14 -16.50 -18.73
CA THR A 178 -1.32 -17.09 -19.81
C THR A 178 -0.81 -16.07 -20.84
N LYS A 179 -1.30 -14.83 -20.81
CA LYS A 179 -0.89 -13.74 -21.70
C LYS A 179 0.05 -12.73 -21.04
N LEU A 180 0.32 -12.89 -19.75
CA LEU A 180 1.23 -12.01 -19.03
C LEU A 180 2.64 -12.08 -19.63
N ASN A 181 3.30 -10.92 -19.67
CA ASN A 181 4.62 -10.79 -20.27
C ASN A 181 5.70 -11.42 -19.38
N SER A 182 6.30 -12.51 -19.83
CA SER A 182 7.33 -13.27 -19.12
C SER A 182 8.65 -12.51 -18.91
N GLU A 183 8.90 -11.44 -19.68
CA GLU A 183 10.11 -10.62 -19.57
C GLU A 183 9.95 -9.48 -18.56
N ARG A 184 8.77 -9.36 -17.95
CA ARG A 184 8.47 -8.28 -17.00
C ARG A 184 8.10 -8.80 -15.62
N LEU A 185 8.64 -8.17 -14.60
CA LEU A 185 8.22 -8.36 -13.22
C LEU A 185 6.89 -7.64 -12.96
N MET A 186 6.10 -8.21 -12.08
CA MET A 186 4.87 -7.61 -11.56
C MET A 186 5.03 -7.39 -10.06
N ILE A 187 4.71 -6.19 -9.60
CA ILE A 187 4.74 -5.86 -8.17
C ILE A 187 3.48 -6.37 -7.47
N LEU A 188 3.47 -6.38 -6.14
CA LEU A 188 2.31 -6.69 -5.32
C LEU A 188 1.65 -5.41 -4.78
N PRO A 189 0.35 -5.46 -4.40
CA PRO A 189 -0.61 -6.58 -4.52
C PRO A 189 -1.02 -6.88 -5.96
N PHE A 190 -1.41 -8.13 -6.20
CA PHE A 190 -1.81 -8.65 -7.52
C PHE A 190 -3.20 -9.28 -7.41
N LEU A 191 -4.11 -8.95 -8.33
CA LEU A 191 -5.51 -9.39 -8.24
C LEU A 191 -5.90 -10.32 -9.38
N VAL A 192 -6.47 -11.47 -9.04
CA VAL A 192 -7.00 -12.48 -9.99
C VAL A 192 -8.52 -12.52 -9.88
N GLU A 193 -9.20 -12.53 -11.03
CA GLU A 193 -10.63 -12.74 -11.12
C GLU A 193 -10.94 -14.23 -11.23
N LEU A 194 -11.60 -14.77 -10.21
CA LEU A 194 -11.99 -16.17 -10.16
C LEU A 194 -13.40 -16.40 -10.68
N ASP A 195 -13.76 -17.67 -10.88
CA ASP A 195 -15.11 -18.07 -11.27
C ASP A 195 -16.16 -17.61 -10.24
N GLY A 196 -17.38 -17.34 -10.73
CA GLY A 196 -18.50 -16.91 -9.90
C GLY A 196 -18.39 -15.48 -9.38
N GLY A 197 -17.53 -14.65 -9.96
CA GLY A 197 -17.33 -13.24 -9.58
C GLY A 197 -16.44 -13.05 -8.35
N LYS A 198 -15.88 -14.13 -7.81
CA LYS A 198 -14.94 -14.08 -6.69
C LYS A 198 -13.61 -13.46 -7.12
N LYS A 199 -12.84 -12.97 -6.17
CA LYS A 199 -11.51 -12.41 -6.39
C LYS A 199 -10.49 -13.04 -5.47
N LEU A 200 -9.25 -13.15 -5.96
CA LEU A 200 -8.07 -13.52 -5.17
C LEU A 200 -7.06 -12.39 -5.26
N CYS A 201 -6.77 -11.74 -4.14
CA CYS A 201 -5.66 -10.78 -4.06
C CYS A 201 -4.44 -11.44 -3.40
N ILE A 202 -3.33 -11.47 -4.14
CA ILE A 202 -2.05 -12.02 -3.67
C ILE A 202 -1.18 -10.87 -3.17
N THR A 203 -0.67 -11.00 -1.95
CA THR A 203 0.27 -10.05 -1.35
C THR A 203 1.15 -10.75 -0.31
N GLU A 204 1.83 -9.99 0.53
CA GLU A 204 2.65 -10.48 1.63
C GLU A 204 2.49 -9.60 2.86
N ALA A 205 2.87 -10.12 4.03
CA ALA A 205 2.81 -9.40 5.30
C ALA A 205 3.98 -9.76 6.21
N ASP A 206 4.27 -8.89 7.18
CA ASP A 206 5.34 -9.09 8.17
C ASP A 206 6.71 -9.26 7.49
N LEU A 207 6.98 -8.44 6.47
CA LEU A 207 8.22 -8.46 5.70
C LEU A 207 9.33 -7.78 6.52
N GLU A 208 10.19 -8.57 7.09
CA GLU A 208 11.32 -8.14 7.92
C GLU A 208 12.54 -9.02 7.63
N ASP A 209 13.73 -8.41 7.46
CA ASP A 209 15.00 -9.10 7.23
C ASP A 209 14.92 -10.15 6.09
N TYR A 210 14.23 -9.75 4.99
CA TYR A 210 13.97 -10.58 3.83
C TYR A 210 13.51 -9.71 2.65
N PRO A 211 13.79 -10.08 1.37
CA PRO A 211 13.36 -9.29 0.22
C PRO A 211 11.85 -9.37 -0.03
N GLY A 212 11.30 -8.33 -0.63
CA GLY A 212 9.94 -8.30 -1.14
C GLY A 212 9.74 -9.26 -2.33
N MET A 213 8.50 -9.74 -2.47
CA MET A 213 8.12 -10.67 -3.52
C MET A 213 7.58 -9.93 -4.74
N PHE A 214 8.14 -10.20 -5.91
CA PHE A 214 7.55 -9.94 -7.22
C PHE A 214 6.85 -11.19 -7.74
N LEU A 215 6.02 -11.03 -8.76
CA LEU A 215 5.46 -12.13 -9.53
C LEU A 215 5.89 -12.05 -10.99
N ASN A 216 5.95 -13.22 -11.64
CA ASN A 216 6.17 -13.38 -13.07
C ASN A 216 5.36 -14.56 -13.59
N ASN A 217 5.11 -14.61 -14.88
CA ASN A 217 4.68 -15.82 -15.57
C ASN A 217 5.70 -16.16 -16.66
N SER A 218 6.62 -17.05 -16.36
CA SER A 218 7.64 -17.52 -17.29
C SER A 218 7.18 -18.69 -18.18
N THR A 219 5.89 -18.99 -18.17
CA THR A 219 5.28 -20.09 -18.94
C THR A 219 4.03 -19.60 -19.65
N ASP A 220 3.54 -20.38 -20.60
CA ASP A 220 2.24 -20.19 -21.26
C ASP A 220 1.07 -20.85 -20.48
N LYS A 221 1.31 -21.25 -19.24
CA LYS A 221 0.33 -21.90 -18.34
C LYS A 221 -0.25 -20.88 -17.35
N PRO A 222 -1.40 -21.15 -16.76
CA PRO A 222 -1.98 -20.31 -15.72
C PRO A 222 -1.24 -20.52 -14.37
N VAL A 223 -0.02 -20.00 -14.29
CA VAL A 223 0.87 -20.10 -13.13
C VAL A 223 1.49 -18.74 -12.83
N LEU A 224 1.50 -18.34 -11.59
CA LEU A 224 2.24 -17.16 -11.12
C LEU A 224 3.43 -17.65 -10.30
N LYS A 225 4.62 -17.15 -10.63
CA LYS A 225 5.87 -17.50 -9.96
C LYS A 225 6.41 -16.34 -9.16
N PRO A 226 6.73 -16.52 -7.87
CA PRO A 226 7.47 -15.55 -7.11
C PRO A 226 8.87 -15.33 -7.70
N VAL A 227 9.32 -14.10 -7.60
CA VAL A 227 10.69 -13.69 -7.95
C VAL A 227 11.17 -12.74 -6.87
N PHE A 228 12.40 -12.92 -6.41
CA PHE A 228 13.00 -12.12 -5.35
C PHE A 228 14.27 -11.44 -5.86
N ALA A 229 14.47 -10.17 -5.47
CA ALA A 229 15.71 -9.48 -5.77
C ALA A 229 16.87 -10.13 -4.99
N PRO A 230 17.94 -10.59 -5.66
CA PRO A 230 19.13 -11.05 -4.95
C PRO A 230 19.77 -9.92 -4.14
N TYR A 231 20.48 -10.28 -3.07
CA TYR A 231 21.13 -9.32 -2.16
C TYR A 231 22.13 -8.43 -2.92
N PRO A 232 22.17 -7.11 -2.67
CA PRO A 232 23.12 -6.22 -3.34
C PRO A 232 24.57 -6.48 -2.88
N LYS A 233 25.48 -6.67 -3.85
CA LYS A 233 26.91 -6.92 -3.60
C LYS A 233 27.76 -5.68 -3.82
N VAL A 234 27.60 -5.05 -4.99
CA VAL A 234 28.31 -3.81 -5.34
C VAL A 234 27.28 -2.74 -5.61
N LYS A 235 27.43 -1.61 -4.93
CA LYS A 235 26.54 -0.44 -5.06
C LYS A 235 27.32 0.81 -5.37
N LYS A 236 26.70 1.73 -6.08
CA LYS A 236 27.23 3.03 -6.43
C LYS A 236 26.20 4.12 -6.18
N GLN A 237 26.64 5.20 -5.56
CA GLN A 237 25.82 6.40 -5.43
C GLN A 237 25.50 6.98 -6.81
N GLY A 238 24.22 7.35 -7.04
CA GLY A 238 23.76 7.87 -8.31
C GLY A 238 22.25 8.10 -8.32
N GLY A 239 21.64 7.91 -9.49
CA GLY A 239 20.21 8.10 -9.68
C GLY A 239 19.78 9.55 -9.60
N HIS A 240 18.53 9.80 -9.20
CA HIS A 240 17.98 11.14 -9.07
C HIS A 240 18.80 11.96 -8.06
N ASN A 241 19.39 13.04 -8.51
CA ASN A 241 20.20 14.00 -7.70
C ASN A 241 21.23 13.34 -6.76
N ASN A 242 21.79 12.18 -7.13
CA ASN A 242 22.70 11.38 -6.30
C ASN A 242 22.09 10.84 -4.99
N LEU A 243 20.78 10.70 -4.92
CA LEU A 243 20.03 10.32 -3.71
C LEU A 243 19.76 8.82 -3.59
N GLN A 244 20.18 8.04 -4.59
CA GLN A 244 19.98 6.59 -4.65
C GLN A 244 21.29 5.82 -4.52
N MET A 245 21.18 4.55 -4.17
CA MET A 245 22.28 3.58 -4.24
C MET A 245 21.96 2.54 -5.30
N LEU A 246 22.51 2.74 -6.50
CA LEU A 246 22.34 1.85 -7.66
C LEU A 246 23.10 0.55 -7.42
N VAL A 247 22.44 -0.59 -7.66
CA VAL A 247 23.09 -1.91 -7.54
C VAL A 247 23.75 -2.26 -8.86
N GLU A 248 25.08 -2.41 -8.86
CA GLU A 248 25.88 -2.80 -10.03
C GLU A 248 26.10 -4.32 -10.10
N GLU A 249 26.22 -4.98 -8.95
CA GLU A 249 26.33 -6.45 -8.85
C GLU A 249 25.47 -6.96 -7.70
N ARG A 250 24.90 -8.14 -7.88
CA ARG A 250 24.13 -8.85 -6.85
C ARG A 250 24.83 -10.15 -6.43
N GLU A 251 24.54 -10.62 -5.23
CA GLU A 251 24.98 -11.91 -4.73
C GLU A 251 24.16 -13.05 -5.38
N ASP A 252 24.60 -14.30 -5.16
CA ASP A 252 23.91 -15.52 -5.61
C ASP A 252 22.85 -16.02 -4.59
N TYR A 253 22.41 -15.16 -3.67
CA TYR A 253 21.41 -15.43 -2.66
C TYR A 253 20.49 -14.22 -2.46
N ILE A 254 19.29 -14.48 -1.95
CA ILE A 254 18.27 -13.45 -1.72
C ILE A 254 18.29 -12.88 -0.29
N ALA A 255 18.67 -13.70 0.70
CA ALA A 255 18.75 -13.26 2.09
C ALA A 255 19.81 -14.00 2.88
N LYS A 256 20.44 -13.28 3.83
CA LYS A 256 21.27 -13.84 4.89
C LYS A 256 20.65 -13.42 6.22
N THR A 257 20.23 -14.38 7.03
CA THR A 257 19.38 -14.10 8.17
C THR A 257 19.59 -15.09 9.33
N SER A 258 19.01 -14.79 10.49
CA SER A 258 19.08 -15.69 11.66
C SER A 258 18.48 -17.07 11.34
N GLY A 259 19.16 -18.11 11.80
CA GLY A 259 18.70 -19.48 11.65
C GLY A 259 17.44 -19.81 12.48
N THR A 260 17.10 -19.02 13.48
CA THR A 260 15.88 -19.18 14.28
C THR A 260 14.97 -17.99 14.05
N ARG A 261 13.99 -18.14 13.16
CA ARG A 261 13.06 -17.07 12.79
C ARG A 261 11.74 -17.58 12.22
N ALA A 262 10.78 -16.67 12.09
CA ALA A 262 9.65 -16.79 11.17
C ALA A 262 9.94 -15.94 9.92
N PHE A 263 9.55 -16.44 8.75
CA PHE A 263 9.67 -15.72 7.47
C PHE A 263 8.41 -14.88 7.20
N PRO A 264 8.43 -13.98 6.20
CA PRO A 264 7.23 -13.23 5.82
C PRO A 264 6.06 -14.13 5.45
N TRP A 265 4.85 -13.63 5.68
CA TRP A 265 3.63 -14.30 5.26
C TRP A 265 3.40 -14.13 3.77
N ARG A 266 3.09 -15.22 3.07
CA ARG A 266 2.48 -15.21 1.74
C ARG A 266 0.97 -15.19 1.94
N VAL A 267 0.31 -14.17 1.39
CA VAL A 267 -1.07 -13.80 1.75
C VAL A 267 -1.99 -13.92 0.54
N PHE A 268 -3.11 -14.59 0.71
CA PHE A 268 -4.14 -14.87 -0.27
C PHE A 268 -5.47 -14.38 0.27
N VAL A 269 -5.88 -13.16 -0.10
CA VAL A 269 -7.18 -12.60 0.27
C VAL A 269 -8.22 -13.07 -0.72
N VAL A 270 -9.30 -13.67 -0.23
CA VAL A 270 -10.41 -14.15 -1.06
C VAL A 270 -11.66 -13.35 -0.75
N SER A 271 -12.35 -12.87 -1.77
CA SER A 271 -13.61 -12.14 -1.63
C SER A 271 -14.72 -12.76 -2.47
N GLU A 272 -15.96 -12.76 -1.94
CA GLU A 272 -17.17 -13.16 -2.66
C GLU A 272 -17.66 -12.06 -3.59
N ASN A 273 -17.36 -10.82 -3.25
CA ASN A 273 -17.66 -9.62 -4.02
C ASN A 273 -16.54 -8.57 -3.82
N ASP A 274 -16.44 -7.66 -4.77
CA ASP A 274 -15.31 -6.75 -4.85
C ASP A 274 -15.20 -5.82 -3.63
N LYS A 275 -16.31 -5.33 -3.07
CA LYS A 275 -16.30 -4.40 -1.93
C LYS A 275 -15.61 -4.93 -0.68
N GLN A 276 -15.57 -6.26 -0.49
CA GLN A 276 -14.87 -6.86 0.66
C GLN A 276 -13.36 -6.59 0.61
N LEU A 277 -12.76 -6.45 -0.58
CA LEU A 277 -11.35 -6.11 -0.74
C LEU A 277 -11.04 -4.69 -0.24
N ALA A 278 -11.93 -3.74 -0.47
CA ALA A 278 -11.76 -2.35 -0.04
C ALA A 278 -11.77 -2.17 1.50
N ASP A 279 -12.29 -3.16 2.24
CA ASP A 279 -12.30 -3.18 3.71
C ASP A 279 -11.45 -4.33 4.30
N CYS A 280 -10.50 -4.86 3.55
CA CYS A 280 -9.64 -5.95 3.98
C CYS A 280 -8.64 -5.51 5.06
N ASP A 281 -8.46 -6.35 6.11
CA ASP A 281 -7.53 -6.10 7.22
C ASP A 281 -6.43 -7.19 7.31
N MET A 282 -6.29 -8.08 6.32
CA MET A 282 -5.44 -9.27 6.46
C MET A 282 -3.97 -8.94 6.69
N VAL A 283 -3.41 -7.97 5.98
CA VAL A 283 -2.01 -7.56 6.15
C VAL A 283 -1.79 -7.00 7.57
N TYR A 284 -2.71 -6.17 8.06
CA TYR A 284 -2.64 -5.62 9.41
C TYR A 284 -2.73 -6.71 10.49
N ARG A 285 -3.65 -7.69 10.32
CA ARG A 285 -3.81 -8.83 11.25
C ARG A 285 -2.56 -9.71 11.34
N LEU A 286 -1.88 -9.93 10.21
CA LEU A 286 -0.70 -10.80 10.11
C LEU A 286 0.60 -10.12 10.54
N ALA A 287 0.66 -8.80 10.59
CA ALA A 287 1.84 -8.03 11.01
C ALA A 287 2.21 -8.29 12.46
N SER A 288 3.47 -8.14 12.78
CA SER A 288 3.99 -8.21 14.14
C SER A 288 3.38 -7.13 15.03
N PRO A 289 3.18 -7.42 16.33
CA PRO A 289 2.66 -6.43 17.29
C PRO A 289 3.53 -5.19 17.39
N CYS A 290 2.94 -4.09 17.87
CA CYS A 290 3.65 -2.83 18.13
C CYS A 290 4.84 -3.06 19.08
N ARG A 291 6.01 -2.53 18.69
CA ARG A 291 7.26 -2.58 19.47
C ARG A 291 7.51 -1.33 20.30
N LEU A 292 6.71 -0.27 20.09
CA LEU A 292 6.83 0.98 20.84
C LEU A 292 6.03 0.92 22.12
N GLN A 293 6.61 1.41 23.22
CA GLN A 293 5.94 1.48 24.53
C GLN A 293 4.98 2.65 24.62
N ASP A 294 5.27 3.75 23.93
CA ASP A 294 4.45 4.96 23.88
C ASP A 294 4.29 5.42 22.43
N VAL A 295 3.05 5.52 21.98
CA VAL A 295 2.66 6.01 20.65
C VAL A 295 1.82 7.29 20.74
N SER A 296 1.63 7.87 21.92
CA SER A 296 0.77 9.04 22.15
C SER A 296 1.25 10.30 21.43
N TRP A 297 2.51 10.35 21.06
CA TRP A 297 3.16 11.43 20.32
C TRP A 297 2.96 11.34 18.79
N VAL A 298 2.57 10.18 18.27
CA VAL A 298 2.22 10.01 16.85
C VAL A 298 0.90 10.75 16.60
N LYS A 299 0.90 11.67 15.66
CA LYS A 299 -0.25 12.52 15.35
C LYS A 299 -0.55 12.46 13.86
N PRO A 300 -1.49 11.61 13.44
CA PRO A 300 -2.04 11.65 12.10
C PRO A 300 -2.57 13.04 11.75
N GLY A 301 -2.58 13.41 10.49
CA GLY A 301 -3.09 14.70 10.09
C GLY A 301 -2.94 14.97 8.60
N LYS A 302 -3.35 16.16 8.20
CA LYS A 302 -3.22 16.64 6.82
C LYS A 302 -1.97 17.49 6.66
N VAL A 303 -1.44 17.50 5.45
CA VAL A 303 -0.20 18.19 5.10
C VAL A 303 -0.45 19.11 3.91
N ALA A 304 -0.16 20.40 4.07
CA ALA A 304 -0.07 21.30 2.91
C ALA A 304 1.27 21.03 2.20
N TRP A 305 1.19 20.61 0.93
CA TRP A 305 2.31 20.11 0.15
C TRP A 305 2.63 21.04 -1.02
N ASP A 306 3.90 21.33 -1.23
CA ASP A 306 4.42 22.38 -2.09
C ASP A 306 4.87 21.89 -3.49
N TRP A 307 5.34 20.66 -3.60
CA TRP A 307 6.07 20.17 -4.77
C TRP A 307 5.18 19.96 -6.01
N TRP A 308 3.99 19.38 -5.84
CA TRP A 308 3.13 19.06 -7.00
C TRP A 308 2.71 20.29 -7.78
N ASN A 309 2.40 21.38 -7.07
CA ASN A 309 1.99 22.65 -7.64
C ASN A 309 3.17 23.56 -8.03
N ASP A 310 4.40 23.06 -7.97
CA ASP A 310 5.64 23.75 -8.35
C ASP A 310 5.88 25.07 -7.60
N TRP A 311 5.50 25.11 -6.31
CA TRP A 311 5.52 26.35 -5.47
C TRP A 311 4.84 27.54 -6.13
N ASN A 312 3.89 27.31 -7.03
CA ASN A 312 3.34 28.30 -7.95
C ASN A 312 2.14 29.03 -7.33
N ILE A 313 2.38 29.70 -6.20
CA ILE A 313 1.39 30.56 -5.54
C ILE A 313 1.34 31.93 -6.22
N TYR A 314 0.21 32.58 -6.15
CA TYR A 314 -0.05 33.90 -6.74
C TYR A 314 -0.96 34.75 -5.81
N ASP A 315 -1.15 36.02 -6.14
CA ASP A 315 -1.80 37.01 -5.27
C ASP A 315 -1.02 37.23 -3.96
N VAL A 316 0.31 37.27 -4.04
CA VAL A 316 1.25 37.49 -2.95
C VAL A 316 2.26 38.58 -3.31
N ASP A 317 2.78 39.28 -2.31
CA ASP A 317 3.70 40.44 -2.49
C ASP A 317 5.19 40.05 -2.45
N PHE A 318 5.50 38.78 -2.72
CA PHE A 318 6.86 38.23 -2.76
C PHE A 318 7.04 37.26 -3.92
N ARG A 319 8.29 36.93 -4.25
CA ARG A 319 8.60 35.92 -5.27
C ARG A 319 8.42 34.54 -4.69
N ALA A 320 7.42 33.78 -5.19
CA ALA A 320 7.20 32.39 -4.83
C ALA A 320 8.36 31.49 -5.30
N GLY A 321 8.60 30.42 -4.54
CA GLY A 321 9.64 29.42 -4.78
C GLY A 321 10.07 28.73 -3.48
N ILE A 322 11.23 28.09 -3.50
CA ILE A 322 11.79 27.44 -2.30
C ILE A 322 12.46 28.52 -1.45
N ASN A 323 11.67 29.19 -0.62
CA ASN A 323 12.13 30.26 0.28
C ASN A 323 11.21 30.40 1.50
N ASN A 324 11.69 31.09 2.53
CA ASN A 324 10.96 31.24 3.78
C ASN A 324 9.61 31.95 3.64
N GLU A 325 9.49 32.96 2.75
CA GLU A 325 8.22 33.66 2.56
C GLU A 325 7.14 32.72 2.02
N THR A 326 7.48 31.88 1.05
CA THR A 326 6.57 30.85 0.51
C THR A 326 6.09 29.90 1.60
N TYR A 327 7.01 29.34 2.40
CA TYR A 327 6.63 28.40 3.45
C TYR A 327 5.87 29.05 4.60
N LYS A 328 6.13 30.30 4.93
CA LYS A 328 5.29 31.06 5.87
C LYS A 328 3.86 31.21 5.37
N TYR A 329 3.69 31.44 4.07
CA TYR A 329 2.37 31.51 3.44
C TYR A 329 1.64 30.15 3.51
N TYR A 330 2.35 29.05 3.28
CA TYR A 330 1.79 27.70 3.48
C TYR A 330 1.42 27.42 4.95
N ILE A 331 2.25 27.86 5.89
CA ILE A 331 1.97 27.74 7.34
C ILE A 331 0.74 28.57 7.73
N ASP A 332 0.60 29.81 7.20
CA ASP A 332 -0.57 30.65 7.46
C ASP A 332 -1.84 30.00 6.93
N PHE A 333 -1.82 29.48 5.71
CA PHE A 333 -2.92 28.71 5.13
C PHE A 333 -3.27 27.48 5.97
N ALA A 334 -2.28 26.70 6.38
CA ALA A 334 -2.48 25.52 7.21
C ALA A 334 -3.13 25.88 8.55
N ALA A 335 -2.66 26.97 9.20
CA ALA A 335 -3.21 27.45 10.47
C ALA A 335 -4.65 27.94 10.32
N GLU A 336 -4.97 28.65 9.25
CA GLU A 336 -6.32 29.19 8.99
C GLU A 336 -7.35 28.07 8.83
N HIS A 337 -6.96 26.96 8.18
CA HIS A 337 -7.84 25.83 7.90
C HIS A 337 -7.73 24.67 8.89
N GLY A 338 -6.87 24.78 9.92
CA GLY A 338 -6.67 23.70 10.90
C GLY A 338 -5.96 22.48 10.33
N ILE A 339 -5.13 22.66 9.30
CA ILE A 339 -4.25 21.64 8.72
C ILE A 339 -3.03 21.48 9.62
N GLU A 340 -2.70 20.24 9.96
CA GLU A 340 -1.76 19.93 11.02
C GLU A 340 -0.30 20.20 10.64
N TYR A 341 0.05 20.05 9.34
CA TYR A 341 1.43 20.08 8.88
C TYR A 341 1.63 20.86 7.60
N VAL A 342 2.86 21.34 7.43
CA VAL A 342 3.44 21.76 6.16
C VAL A 342 4.70 20.91 5.93
N ILE A 343 4.89 20.41 4.72
CA ILE A 343 6.11 19.74 4.32
C ILE A 343 6.98 20.67 3.48
N LEU A 344 8.28 20.65 3.73
CA LEU A 344 9.28 21.13 2.79
C LEU A 344 9.73 19.92 1.98
N ASP A 345 9.26 19.81 0.75
CA ASP A 345 9.62 18.74 -0.18
C ASP A 345 11.02 18.95 -0.78
N GLU A 346 11.44 18.17 -1.77
CA GLU A 346 12.78 18.24 -2.35
C GLU A 346 13.18 19.69 -2.72
N GLY A 347 14.37 20.12 -2.31
CA GLY A 347 14.95 21.41 -2.68
C GLY A 347 15.36 22.31 -1.49
N TRP A 348 14.94 22.04 -0.26
CA TRP A 348 15.37 22.78 0.93
C TRP A 348 16.83 22.51 1.33
N SER A 349 17.39 21.36 0.97
CA SER A 349 18.79 20.99 1.13
C SER A 349 19.58 21.17 -0.18
N VAL A 350 20.91 21.31 -0.07
CA VAL A 350 21.77 21.56 -1.23
C VAL A 350 21.71 20.41 -2.23
N ASN A 351 21.26 20.69 -3.44
CA ASN A 351 21.09 19.69 -4.50
C ASN A 351 22.43 19.00 -4.83
N MET A 352 22.41 17.73 -5.21
CA MET A 352 23.55 16.86 -5.55
C MET A 352 24.54 16.59 -4.40
N ALA A 353 24.44 17.28 -3.25
CA ALA A 353 25.31 17.05 -2.11
C ALA A 353 25.01 15.76 -1.35
N ALA A 354 23.75 15.29 -1.43
CA ALA A 354 23.25 14.17 -0.63
C ALA A 354 23.62 14.31 0.86
N ASP A 355 23.43 15.52 1.40
CA ASP A 355 23.77 15.87 2.77
C ASP A 355 22.67 16.76 3.37
N LEU A 356 21.84 16.18 4.23
CA LEU A 356 20.71 16.87 4.85
C LEU A 356 21.13 17.92 5.91
N MET A 357 22.42 18.01 6.23
CA MET A 357 22.94 19.06 7.10
C MET A 357 23.27 20.35 6.32
N GLN A 358 23.26 20.31 5.00
CA GLN A 358 23.51 21.47 4.12
C GLN A 358 22.19 22.05 3.62
N VAL A 359 21.69 23.04 4.32
CA VAL A 359 20.47 23.77 3.96
C VAL A 359 20.82 24.88 2.96
N ILE A 360 19.95 25.14 1.98
CA ILE A 360 20.14 26.25 1.03
C ILE A 360 20.00 27.61 1.74
N PRO A 361 20.65 28.70 1.23
CA PRO A 361 20.61 30.00 1.90
C PRO A 361 19.22 30.64 2.02
N GLU A 362 18.29 30.27 1.14
CA GLU A 362 16.93 30.82 1.09
C GLU A 362 16.00 30.21 2.16
N ILE A 363 16.47 29.15 2.87
CA ILE A 363 15.69 28.43 3.88
C ILE A 363 16.34 28.53 5.25
N ASP A 364 15.58 28.98 6.23
CA ASP A 364 15.90 28.94 7.66
C ASP A 364 14.92 28.01 8.37
N ILE A 365 15.32 26.75 8.56
CA ILE A 365 14.45 25.72 9.18
C ILE A 365 14.10 26.08 10.63
N PRO A 366 15.03 26.52 11.51
CA PRO A 366 14.67 27.00 12.84
C PRO A 366 13.61 28.09 12.85
N GLU A 367 13.70 29.06 11.93
CA GLU A 367 12.69 30.11 11.80
C GLU A 367 11.32 29.55 11.40
N LEU A 368 11.27 28.66 10.40
CA LEU A 368 10.03 28.03 9.94
C LEU A 368 9.40 27.14 11.01
N VAL A 369 10.19 26.36 11.73
CA VAL A 369 9.71 25.53 12.86
C VAL A 369 9.12 26.41 13.97
N ASN A 370 9.80 27.50 14.35
CA ASN A 370 9.29 28.43 15.37
C ASN A 370 8.02 29.13 14.90
N TYR A 371 7.97 29.55 13.64
CA TYR A 371 6.80 30.18 13.05
C TYR A 371 5.61 29.22 13.04
N GLY A 372 5.79 27.99 12.56
CA GLY A 372 4.77 26.95 12.57
C GLY A 372 4.29 26.63 13.98
N LYS A 373 5.21 26.48 14.94
CA LYS A 373 4.88 26.25 16.36
C LYS A 373 4.00 27.38 16.93
N SER A 374 4.27 28.64 16.59
CA SER A 374 3.46 29.79 17.03
C SER A 374 2.03 29.74 16.51
N LYS A 375 1.79 29.00 15.44
CA LYS A 375 0.51 28.86 14.74
C LYS A 375 -0.09 27.44 14.89
N ASN A 376 0.51 26.59 15.74
CA ASN A 376 0.12 25.21 15.93
C ASN A 376 0.19 24.33 14.66
N VAL A 377 1.14 24.62 13.77
CA VAL A 377 1.43 23.86 12.54
C VAL A 377 2.80 23.19 12.68
N GLY A 378 2.86 21.88 12.45
CA GLY A 378 4.09 21.11 12.46
C GLY A 378 4.82 21.19 11.11
N ILE A 379 6.16 21.05 11.14
CA ILE A 379 6.99 20.99 9.93
C ILE A 379 7.46 19.55 9.73
N ILE A 380 7.35 19.08 8.50
CA ILE A 380 7.90 17.80 8.01
C ILE A 380 8.94 18.14 6.94
N LEU A 381 10.01 17.35 6.86
CA LEU A 381 11.06 17.54 5.86
C LEU A 381 11.13 16.33 4.92
N TRP A 382 11.35 16.61 3.66
CA TRP A 382 11.68 15.59 2.68
C TRP A 382 13.16 15.19 2.78
N ALA A 383 13.47 13.93 2.50
CA ALA A 383 14.83 13.41 2.50
C ALA A 383 15.00 12.33 1.43
N GLY A 384 16.03 12.41 0.61
CA GLY A 384 16.41 11.30 -0.27
C GLY A 384 17.06 10.17 0.52
N TYR A 385 16.80 8.93 0.10
CA TYR A 385 17.23 7.71 0.78
C TYR A 385 18.72 7.74 1.20
N HIS A 386 19.63 7.95 0.23
CA HIS A 386 21.07 7.88 0.53
C HIS A 386 21.52 8.97 1.50
N ALA A 387 20.99 10.19 1.36
CA ALA A 387 21.31 11.29 2.26
C ALA A 387 20.79 11.04 3.68
N PHE A 388 19.65 10.36 3.82
CA PHE A 388 19.06 10.01 5.11
C PHE A 388 19.81 8.83 5.76
N ASP A 389 20.07 7.75 5.02
CA ASP A 389 20.69 6.53 5.55
C ASP A 389 22.14 6.77 5.98
N ARG A 390 22.90 7.58 5.24
CA ARG A 390 24.32 7.86 5.50
C ARG A 390 24.59 8.41 6.90
N ASP A 391 23.77 9.33 7.36
CA ASP A 391 23.94 10.03 8.63
C ASP A 391 22.67 9.97 9.50
N MET A 392 21.87 8.91 9.39
CA MET A 392 20.51 8.79 9.93
C MET A 392 20.36 9.26 11.38
N GLU A 393 21.16 8.73 12.30
CA GLU A 393 21.08 9.06 13.72
C GLU A 393 21.33 10.57 13.97
N LYS A 394 22.33 11.13 13.31
CA LYS A 394 22.69 12.54 13.42
C LYS A 394 21.60 13.45 12.85
N VAL A 395 21.09 13.11 11.68
CA VAL A 395 20.05 13.87 10.98
C VAL A 395 18.76 13.87 11.78
N VAL A 396 18.28 12.69 12.17
CA VAL A 396 17.03 12.55 12.93
C VAL A 396 17.11 13.29 14.27
N LYS A 397 18.20 13.12 15.00
CA LYS A 397 18.40 13.86 16.26
C LYS A 397 18.42 15.37 16.06
N HIS A 398 19.19 15.85 15.08
CA HIS A 398 19.36 17.28 14.81
C HIS A 398 18.01 17.98 14.53
N TYR A 399 17.21 17.41 13.65
CA TYR A 399 15.93 18.00 13.27
C TYR A 399 14.85 17.78 14.32
N SER A 400 14.88 16.68 15.07
CA SER A 400 14.02 16.49 16.23
C SER A 400 14.28 17.53 17.33
N ASP A 401 15.56 17.81 17.63
CA ASP A 401 15.95 18.84 18.61
C ASP A 401 15.44 20.25 18.21
N MET A 402 15.33 20.53 16.92
CA MET A 402 14.73 21.77 16.39
C MET A 402 13.20 21.80 16.52
N GLY A 403 12.54 20.63 16.59
CA GLY A 403 11.08 20.49 16.69
C GLY A 403 10.37 20.07 15.41
N VAL A 404 11.11 19.62 14.39
CA VAL A 404 10.56 18.97 13.19
C VAL A 404 9.79 17.72 13.59
N LYS A 405 8.69 17.39 12.89
CA LYS A 405 7.74 16.34 13.28
C LYS A 405 7.95 15.01 12.58
N GLY A 406 8.64 15.00 11.47
CA GLY A 406 8.87 13.79 10.70
C GLY A 406 9.64 14.01 9.42
N PHE A 407 9.85 12.90 8.71
CA PHE A 407 10.47 12.88 7.39
C PHE A 407 9.59 12.15 6.39
N LYS A 408 9.51 12.69 5.17
CA LYS A 408 9.15 11.96 3.96
C LYS A 408 10.47 11.48 3.36
N VAL A 409 10.71 10.16 3.37
CA VAL A 409 11.96 9.57 2.87
C VAL A 409 11.70 8.89 1.54
N ASP A 410 12.44 9.29 0.51
CA ASP A 410 12.14 8.99 -0.88
C ASP A 410 13.32 8.36 -1.64
N PHE A 411 13.03 7.75 -2.79
CA PHE A 411 14.03 7.19 -3.72
C PHE A 411 14.79 5.97 -3.21
N MET A 412 14.19 5.10 -2.40
CA MET A 412 14.73 3.76 -2.17
C MET A 412 14.75 2.95 -3.45
N ASP A 413 13.63 2.94 -4.17
CA ASP A 413 13.41 2.30 -5.48
C ASP A 413 13.82 0.81 -5.54
N ARG A 414 13.87 0.14 -4.42
CA ARG A 414 14.23 -1.27 -4.24
C ARG A 414 13.42 -1.87 -3.09
N ASP A 415 13.31 -3.19 -3.06
CA ASP A 415 12.75 -3.96 -1.94
C ASP A 415 13.57 -5.25 -1.64
N ASP A 416 14.88 -5.25 -2.00
CA ASP A 416 15.80 -6.28 -1.53
C ASP A 416 15.97 -6.22 0.00
N GLN A 417 16.55 -7.26 0.60
CA GLN A 417 16.69 -7.36 2.05
C GLN A 417 17.32 -6.11 2.67
N GLU A 418 18.32 -5.51 2.04
CA GLU A 418 18.99 -4.31 2.57
C GLU A 418 18.04 -3.12 2.74
N ILE A 419 17.14 -2.90 1.76
CA ILE A 419 16.16 -1.81 1.84
C ILE A 419 15.07 -2.14 2.85
N ILE A 420 14.63 -3.39 2.93
CA ILE A 420 13.67 -3.77 3.98
C ILE A 420 14.25 -3.54 5.38
N ASP A 421 15.52 -3.89 5.60
CA ASP A 421 16.22 -3.62 6.86
C ASP A 421 16.36 -2.12 7.14
N PHE A 422 16.58 -1.32 6.08
CA PHE A 422 16.59 0.14 6.21
C PHE A 422 15.27 0.69 6.71
N LEU A 423 14.12 0.19 6.20
CA LEU A 423 12.79 0.65 6.65
C LEU A 423 12.61 0.44 8.17
N TYR A 424 13.03 -0.72 8.68
CA TYR A 424 12.96 -1.01 10.13
C TYR A 424 13.92 -0.15 10.94
N ARG A 425 15.17 0.03 10.48
CA ARG A 425 16.15 0.92 11.15
C ARG A 425 15.69 2.37 11.16
N GLY A 426 15.12 2.85 10.04
CA GLY A 426 14.58 4.19 9.93
C GLY A 426 13.38 4.41 10.87
N ALA A 427 12.44 3.46 10.87
CA ALA A 427 11.29 3.48 11.77
C ALA A 427 11.70 3.52 13.24
N GLU A 428 12.63 2.66 13.66
CA GLU A 428 13.14 2.59 15.03
C GLU A 428 13.91 3.85 15.42
N THR A 429 14.81 4.33 14.55
CA THR A 429 15.59 5.54 14.81
C THR A 429 14.68 6.75 14.95
N CYS A 430 13.75 6.95 14.02
CA CYS A 430 12.78 8.04 14.12
C CYS A 430 11.90 7.92 15.38
N ALA A 431 11.45 6.72 15.75
CA ALA A 431 10.65 6.52 16.97
C ALA A 431 11.41 6.92 18.25
N ARG A 432 12.70 6.64 18.36
CA ARG A 432 13.54 7.07 19.51
C ARG A 432 13.53 8.58 19.72
N TYR A 433 13.41 9.34 18.64
CA TYR A 433 13.36 10.80 18.66
C TYR A 433 11.95 11.36 18.47
N LYS A 434 10.92 10.52 18.55
CA LYS A 434 9.50 10.91 18.37
C LYS A 434 9.23 11.60 17.03
N MET A 435 9.79 11.06 15.97
CA MET A 435 9.63 11.52 14.60
C MET A 435 8.76 10.54 13.80
N MET A 436 7.82 11.05 13.03
CA MET A 436 7.03 10.26 12.07
C MET A 436 7.83 10.05 10.78
N VAL A 437 7.47 9.02 10.03
CA VAL A 437 8.06 8.70 8.72
C VAL A 437 6.95 8.39 7.72
N ASP A 438 7.08 8.97 6.54
CA ASP A 438 6.36 8.61 5.32
C ASP A 438 7.38 8.10 4.30
N TYR A 439 7.20 6.88 3.79
CA TYR A 439 8.13 6.26 2.87
C TYR A 439 7.63 6.37 1.42
N HIS A 440 8.45 6.99 0.55
CA HIS A 440 8.23 7.14 -0.87
C HIS A 440 9.26 6.37 -1.72
N GLY A 441 9.02 6.17 -3.01
CA GLY A 441 9.90 5.35 -3.85
C GLY A 441 10.11 3.95 -3.28
N ILE A 442 9.06 3.28 -2.80
CA ILE A 442 9.14 2.04 -2.03
C ILE A 442 7.97 1.11 -2.37
N CYS A 443 8.12 -0.18 -2.10
CA CYS A 443 7.06 -1.16 -2.26
C CYS A 443 5.85 -0.90 -1.34
N LYS A 444 4.73 -1.59 -1.62
CA LYS A 444 3.54 -1.60 -0.76
C LYS A 444 3.87 -1.82 0.71
N PRO A 445 3.08 -1.30 1.66
CA PRO A 445 3.20 -1.66 3.07
C PRO A 445 2.94 -3.16 3.28
N THR A 446 3.60 -3.72 4.28
CA THR A 446 3.47 -5.13 4.67
C THR A 446 3.13 -5.30 6.15
N GLY A 447 2.59 -4.23 6.77
CA GLY A 447 2.20 -4.20 8.16
C GLY A 447 3.20 -3.52 9.11
N LEU A 448 4.29 -2.94 8.60
CA LEU A 448 5.28 -2.21 9.41
C LEU A 448 4.63 -1.10 10.25
N GLN A 449 3.60 -0.42 9.72
CA GLN A 449 2.84 0.61 10.43
C GLN A 449 2.09 0.10 11.68
N ARG A 450 1.88 -1.21 11.82
CA ARG A 450 1.41 -1.81 13.08
C ARG A 450 2.56 -2.04 14.05
N THR A 451 3.70 -2.49 13.55
CA THR A 451 4.91 -2.79 14.34
C THR A 451 5.57 -1.50 14.83
N TYR A 452 5.62 -0.49 13.98
CA TYR A 452 6.12 0.86 14.25
C TYR A 452 5.11 1.90 13.77
N PRO A 453 4.13 2.28 14.62
CA PRO A 453 3.07 3.21 14.24
C PRO A 453 3.52 4.62 13.84
N ASN A 454 4.78 4.98 14.08
CA ASN A 454 5.37 6.21 13.57
C ASN A 454 5.69 6.16 12.07
N VAL A 455 5.71 4.98 11.44
CA VAL A 455 5.64 4.87 9.99
C VAL A 455 4.19 5.11 9.60
N ILE A 456 3.90 6.37 9.30
CA ILE A 456 2.52 6.85 9.24
C ILE A 456 1.89 6.65 7.86
N ASN A 457 2.70 6.64 6.80
CA ASN A 457 2.21 6.46 5.44
C ASN A 457 3.27 5.84 4.51
N TYR A 458 2.82 5.44 3.32
CA TYR A 458 3.63 4.84 2.25
C TYR A 458 3.13 5.30 0.89
N GLU A 459 4.04 5.50 -0.06
CA GLU A 459 3.67 5.63 -1.45
C GLU A 459 3.37 4.24 -2.08
N GLY A 460 4.25 3.67 -2.86
CA GLY A 460 4.06 2.41 -3.57
C GLY A 460 2.74 2.37 -4.35
N VAL A 461 2.33 3.49 -4.92
CA VAL A 461 1.10 3.74 -5.67
C VAL A 461 1.39 4.75 -6.77
N HIS A 462 0.80 4.58 -7.94
CA HIS A 462 0.87 5.58 -9.01
C HIS A 462 -0.06 6.76 -8.65
N GLY A 463 0.44 7.63 -7.74
CA GLY A 463 -0.33 8.72 -7.14
C GLY A 463 -0.67 9.86 -8.11
N LEU A 464 -1.46 10.83 -7.63
CA LEU A 464 -1.88 11.99 -8.43
C LEU A 464 -0.68 12.81 -8.90
N GLU A 465 0.45 12.75 -8.19
CA GLU A 465 1.67 13.47 -8.58
C GLU A 465 2.12 13.15 -10.01
N ASN A 466 1.88 11.93 -10.47
CA ASN A 466 2.19 11.51 -11.83
C ASN A 466 1.45 12.31 -12.91
N MET A 467 0.36 13.02 -12.56
CA MET A 467 -0.36 13.86 -13.50
C MET A 467 0.43 15.12 -13.93
N LYS A 468 1.55 15.43 -13.30
CA LYS A 468 2.48 16.48 -13.79
C LYS A 468 3.07 16.12 -15.15
N TRP A 469 3.25 14.82 -15.46
CA TRP A 469 3.95 14.32 -16.66
C TRP A 469 3.28 13.16 -17.38
N ALA A 470 2.23 12.56 -16.82
CA ALA A 470 1.57 11.41 -17.44
C ALA A 470 1.01 11.75 -18.81
N GLU A 471 1.19 10.85 -19.77
CA GLU A 471 0.67 11.02 -21.13
C GLU A 471 -0.86 11.21 -21.11
N LYS A 472 -1.38 11.92 -22.12
CA LYS A 472 -2.83 12.18 -22.25
C LYS A 472 -3.68 10.91 -22.34
N THR A 473 -3.09 9.80 -22.75
CA THR A 473 -3.73 8.49 -22.85
C THR A 473 -3.87 7.77 -21.51
N TYR A 474 -3.16 8.23 -20.47
CA TYR A 474 -3.28 7.66 -19.14
C TYR A 474 -4.70 7.84 -18.59
N ASP A 475 -5.19 6.86 -17.87
CA ASP A 475 -6.56 6.81 -17.35
C ASP A 475 -6.54 6.77 -15.82
N MET A 476 -6.44 7.98 -15.21
CA MET A 476 -6.39 8.10 -13.75
C MET A 476 -7.72 7.69 -13.08
N PRO A 477 -8.91 8.10 -13.55
CA PRO A 477 -10.16 7.64 -12.96
C PRO A 477 -10.36 6.12 -12.96
N LEU A 478 -9.86 5.42 -13.99
CA LEU A 478 -9.85 3.95 -14.00
C LEU A 478 -8.92 3.40 -12.90
N TYR A 479 -7.74 4.00 -12.76
CA TYR A 479 -6.79 3.63 -11.72
C TYR A 479 -7.37 3.88 -10.33
N ASP A 480 -8.00 5.03 -10.10
CA ASP A 480 -8.58 5.44 -8.81
C ASP A 480 -9.71 4.53 -8.32
N VAL A 481 -10.46 3.90 -9.25
CA VAL A 481 -11.49 2.91 -8.90
C VAL A 481 -10.96 1.46 -8.92
N THR A 482 -9.66 1.27 -9.14
CA THR A 482 -8.98 -0.03 -9.08
C THR A 482 -8.22 -0.19 -7.77
N ILE A 483 -7.44 0.81 -7.37
CA ILE A 483 -6.54 0.73 -6.22
C ILE A 483 -7.23 0.50 -4.86
N PRO A 484 -8.47 0.90 -4.61
CA PRO A 484 -9.17 0.55 -3.37
C PRO A 484 -9.34 -0.97 -3.16
N PHE A 485 -9.37 -1.73 -4.24
CA PHE A 485 -9.56 -3.18 -4.23
C PHE A 485 -8.26 -3.98 -4.38
N VAL A 486 -7.17 -3.33 -4.77
CA VAL A 486 -5.87 -3.98 -4.98
C VAL A 486 -4.81 -3.37 -4.06
N ARG A 487 -4.35 -2.14 -4.33
CA ARG A 487 -3.26 -1.51 -3.57
C ARG A 487 -3.60 -1.31 -2.08
N MET A 488 -4.82 -0.87 -1.77
CA MET A 488 -5.29 -0.62 -0.41
C MET A 488 -5.42 -1.87 0.45
N VAL A 489 -5.48 -3.07 -0.15
CA VAL A 489 -5.42 -4.35 0.58
C VAL A 489 -4.13 -4.48 1.40
N ALA A 490 -3.05 -3.89 0.92
CA ALA A 490 -1.76 -3.87 1.62
C ALA A 490 -1.71 -2.87 2.79
N GLY A 491 -2.50 -1.79 2.74
CA GLY A 491 -2.51 -0.74 3.77
C GLY A 491 -2.53 0.68 3.19
N PRO A 492 -2.17 1.68 4.00
CA PRO A 492 -2.28 3.09 3.65
C PRO A 492 -1.45 3.46 2.41
N MET A 493 -1.84 4.56 1.77
CA MET A 493 -1.13 5.08 0.61
C MET A 493 -1.11 6.60 0.58
N ASP A 494 0.06 7.16 0.34
CA ASP A 494 0.23 8.58 0.05
C ASP A 494 -0.03 8.83 -1.45
N TYR A 495 -1.32 8.96 -1.77
CA TYR A 495 -1.79 9.15 -3.14
C TYR A 495 -1.63 10.60 -3.62
N THR A 496 -1.45 11.55 -2.73
CA THR A 496 -1.24 12.97 -3.01
C THR A 496 -2.42 13.68 -3.69
N GLN A 497 -3.65 13.42 -3.24
CA GLN A 497 -4.88 13.99 -3.79
C GLN A 497 -5.10 15.47 -3.47
N GLY A 498 -6.18 16.04 -4.01
CA GLY A 498 -6.69 17.35 -3.64
C GLY A 498 -6.59 18.43 -4.72
N ALA A 499 -6.38 18.07 -5.98
CA ALA A 499 -6.30 19.05 -7.06
C ALA A 499 -7.56 19.90 -7.19
N MET A 500 -7.40 21.21 -7.24
CA MET A 500 -8.46 22.18 -7.53
C MET A 500 -8.50 22.56 -9.02
N ARG A 501 -7.48 22.23 -9.79
CA ARG A 501 -7.50 22.26 -11.25
C ARG A 501 -7.88 20.88 -11.76
N ASN A 502 -9.12 20.72 -12.27
CA ASN A 502 -9.70 19.45 -12.67
C ASN A 502 -9.99 19.45 -14.17
N ALA A 503 -9.79 18.32 -14.85
CA ALA A 503 -9.98 18.19 -16.28
C ALA A 503 -10.84 16.99 -16.66
N ILE A 504 -11.81 17.21 -17.55
CA ILE A 504 -12.45 16.12 -18.29
C ILE A 504 -11.42 15.46 -19.23
N ARG A 505 -11.65 14.22 -19.63
CA ARG A 505 -10.69 13.41 -20.39
C ARG A 505 -10.03 14.15 -21.56
N LYS A 506 -10.79 14.89 -22.37
CA LYS A 506 -10.28 15.59 -23.56
C LYS A 506 -9.48 16.85 -23.25
N ASN A 507 -9.67 17.43 -22.06
CA ASN A 507 -9.05 18.71 -21.68
C ASN A 507 -7.79 18.53 -20.84
N TYR A 508 -7.54 17.30 -20.34
CA TYR A 508 -6.33 17.00 -19.58
C TYR A 508 -5.08 17.23 -20.45
N ALA A 509 -4.09 17.86 -19.85
CA ALA A 509 -2.74 17.99 -20.40
C ALA A 509 -1.72 17.93 -19.25
N PRO A 510 -0.60 17.22 -19.42
CA PRO A 510 0.47 17.23 -18.44
C PRO A 510 1.21 18.56 -18.53
N ILE A 511 0.96 19.44 -17.56
CA ILE A 511 1.65 20.74 -17.44
C ILE A 511 2.39 20.71 -16.10
N TYR A 512 3.70 20.58 -16.15
CA TYR A 512 4.53 20.36 -14.97
C TYR A 512 4.37 21.45 -13.90
N THR A 513 4.35 22.73 -14.31
CA THR A 513 4.28 23.88 -13.40
C THR A 513 2.86 24.25 -12.97
N GLU A 514 1.85 23.75 -13.68
CA GLU A 514 0.43 23.97 -13.40
C GLU A 514 -0.36 22.67 -13.59
N PRO A 515 -0.06 21.62 -12.83
CA PRO A 515 -0.65 20.32 -13.03
C PRO A 515 -2.16 20.33 -12.75
N MET A 516 -2.85 19.32 -13.31
CA MET A 516 -4.27 19.13 -13.15
C MET A 516 -4.60 17.66 -12.94
N SER A 517 -5.71 17.37 -12.22
CA SER A 517 -6.24 16.03 -12.15
C SER A 517 -7.08 15.71 -13.38
N GLN A 518 -7.20 14.43 -13.71
CA GLN A 518 -8.30 13.90 -14.51
C GLN A 518 -9.53 13.69 -13.61
N GLY A 519 -10.73 13.77 -14.19
CA GLY A 519 -11.98 13.63 -13.46
C GLY A 519 -12.53 14.93 -12.89
N THR A 520 -13.65 14.84 -12.18
CA THR A 520 -14.37 16.00 -11.66
C THR A 520 -13.80 16.51 -10.33
N ARG A 521 -14.25 17.69 -9.90
CA ARG A 521 -13.98 18.23 -8.58
C ARG A 521 -14.46 17.27 -7.48
N CYS A 522 -15.66 16.72 -7.62
CA CYS A 522 -16.21 15.79 -6.63
C CYS A 522 -15.43 14.48 -6.57
N HIS A 523 -14.78 14.06 -7.67
CA HIS A 523 -13.84 12.94 -7.65
C HIS A 523 -12.70 13.21 -6.65
N GLN A 524 -12.05 14.36 -6.74
CA GLN A 524 -10.97 14.73 -5.82
C GLN A 524 -11.43 14.83 -4.36
N LEU A 525 -12.63 15.36 -4.11
CA LEU A 525 -13.18 15.42 -2.75
C LEU A 525 -13.44 14.02 -2.17
N ALA A 526 -13.97 13.12 -2.99
CA ALA A 526 -14.30 11.76 -2.56
C ALA A 526 -13.06 10.91 -2.24
N THR A 527 -11.92 11.16 -2.88
CA THR A 527 -10.67 10.43 -2.60
C THR A 527 -10.23 10.57 -1.14
N TYR A 528 -10.47 11.70 -0.48
CA TYR A 528 -10.18 11.89 0.93
C TYR A 528 -10.96 10.99 1.87
N VAL A 529 -12.10 10.48 1.43
CA VAL A 529 -12.90 9.50 2.17
C VAL A 529 -12.54 8.08 1.77
N ILE A 530 -12.32 7.84 0.47
CA ILE A 530 -12.09 6.49 -0.08
C ILE A 530 -10.69 5.97 0.30
N PHE A 531 -9.65 6.77 0.09
CA PHE A 531 -8.27 6.34 0.28
C PHE A 531 -7.86 6.35 1.75
N GLU A 532 -7.16 5.30 2.17
CA GLU A 532 -6.58 5.23 3.50
C GLU A 532 -5.25 5.97 3.50
N SER A 533 -5.17 7.08 4.23
CA SER A 533 -3.99 7.94 4.29
C SER A 533 -3.92 8.69 5.62
N PRO A 534 -3.31 8.11 6.67
CA PRO A 534 -3.22 8.75 7.99
C PRO A 534 -2.40 10.04 8.01
N LEU A 535 -1.46 10.20 7.08
CA LEU A 535 -0.78 11.48 6.80
C LEU A 535 -1.15 11.88 5.37
N ASN A 536 -2.11 12.79 5.24
CA ASN A 536 -2.82 13.00 3.98
C ASN A 536 -2.45 14.34 3.34
N MET A 537 -1.85 14.30 2.15
CA MET A 537 -1.40 15.48 1.43
C MET A 537 -2.57 16.28 0.86
N LEU A 538 -2.40 17.61 0.82
CA LEU A 538 -3.15 18.55 -0.01
C LEU A 538 -2.21 18.99 -1.12
N CYS A 539 -2.40 18.49 -2.33
CA CYS A 539 -1.42 18.64 -3.42
C CYS A 539 -1.46 20.01 -4.10
N ASP A 540 -2.58 20.73 -4.04
CA ASP A 540 -2.69 22.04 -4.69
C ASP A 540 -2.12 23.16 -3.81
N ASN A 541 -1.93 24.34 -4.40
CA ASN A 541 -1.36 25.48 -3.69
C ASN A 541 -2.43 26.26 -2.90
N PRO A 542 -2.02 26.98 -1.84
CA PRO A 542 -2.94 27.79 -1.04
C PRO A 542 -3.75 28.80 -1.85
N SER A 543 -3.19 29.40 -2.91
CA SER A 543 -3.92 30.38 -3.74
C SER A 543 -5.10 29.73 -4.47
N ASN A 544 -4.95 28.51 -4.96
CA ASN A 544 -6.04 27.74 -5.57
C ASN A 544 -7.08 27.31 -4.54
N TYR A 545 -6.67 26.80 -3.36
CA TYR A 545 -7.57 26.45 -2.29
C TYR A 545 -8.40 27.63 -1.78
N ASN A 546 -7.79 28.81 -1.63
CA ASN A 546 -8.48 30.05 -1.20
C ASN A 546 -9.56 30.51 -2.20
N ARG A 547 -9.46 30.14 -3.48
CA ARG A 547 -10.52 30.39 -4.48
C ARG A 547 -11.67 29.41 -4.42
N GLU A 548 -11.49 28.30 -3.74
CA GLU A 548 -12.46 27.20 -3.64
C GLU A 548 -12.82 26.90 -2.16
N PRO A 549 -13.31 27.91 -1.40
CA PRO A 549 -13.43 27.84 0.05
C PRO A 549 -14.31 26.67 0.53
N GLU A 550 -15.41 26.37 -0.18
CA GLU A 550 -16.30 25.25 0.20
C GLU A 550 -15.61 23.88 0.11
N CYS A 551 -14.82 23.67 -0.97
CA CYS A 551 -14.07 22.46 -1.18
C CYS A 551 -12.92 22.36 -0.16
N THR A 552 -12.20 23.46 0.07
CA THR A 552 -11.11 23.56 1.03
C THR A 552 -11.58 23.26 2.46
N GLU A 553 -12.72 23.85 2.86
CA GLU A 553 -13.33 23.58 4.17
C GLU A 553 -13.71 22.11 4.33
N PHE A 554 -14.28 21.48 3.29
CA PHE A 554 -14.61 20.06 3.31
C PHE A 554 -13.36 19.20 3.50
N ILE A 555 -12.31 19.41 2.69
CA ILE A 555 -11.04 18.69 2.80
C ILE A 555 -10.40 18.89 4.19
N ALA A 556 -10.34 20.14 4.64
CA ALA A 556 -9.72 20.49 5.92
C ALA A 556 -10.40 19.82 7.12
N ASN A 557 -11.71 19.57 7.04
CA ASN A 557 -12.50 18.95 8.11
C ASN A 557 -12.62 17.43 8.03
N ILE A 558 -12.13 16.78 6.96
CA ILE A 558 -12.14 15.30 6.87
C ILE A 558 -11.05 14.74 7.79
N PRO A 559 -11.35 13.75 8.64
CA PRO A 559 -10.35 13.04 9.42
C PRO A 559 -9.43 12.19 8.55
N THR A 560 -8.25 11.87 9.06
CA THR A 560 -7.28 11.00 8.38
C THR A 560 -7.21 9.59 8.97
N VAL A 561 -7.81 9.38 10.15
CA VAL A 561 -7.97 8.07 10.81
C VAL A 561 -9.40 7.89 11.23
N TRP A 562 -9.85 6.64 11.39
CA TRP A 562 -11.25 6.33 11.48
C TRP A 562 -11.56 5.31 12.58
N GLU A 563 -12.74 5.41 13.15
CA GLU A 563 -13.22 4.44 14.14
C GLU A 563 -13.84 3.21 13.48
N LYS A 564 -14.52 3.42 12.35
CA LYS A 564 -15.15 2.36 11.55
C LYS A 564 -15.04 2.68 10.07
N THR A 565 -14.91 1.63 9.28
CA THR A 565 -15.00 1.68 7.82
C THR A 565 -16.03 0.65 7.35
N VAL A 566 -16.87 1.01 6.40
CA VAL A 566 -17.86 0.15 5.75
C VAL A 566 -17.76 0.34 4.25
N ALA A 567 -17.34 -0.68 3.53
CA ALA A 567 -17.42 -0.69 2.08
C ALA A 567 -18.90 -0.89 1.67
N LEU A 568 -19.50 0.14 1.10
CA LEU A 568 -20.95 0.16 0.77
C LEU A 568 -21.22 -0.62 -0.50
N ASP A 569 -20.49 -0.32 -1.56
CA ASP A 569 -20.65 -0.95 -2.87
C ASP A 569 -19.35 -0.76 -3.68
N GLY A 570 -19.18 -1.52 -4.76
CA GLY A 570 -18.05 -1.35 -5.65
C GLY A 570 -17.80 -2.51 -6.58
N LYS A 571 -17.12 -2.17 -7.70
CA LYS A 571 -16.65 -3.12 -8.69
C LYS A 571 -15.30 -2.65 -9.22
N VAL A 572 -14.30 -3.50 -9.14
CA VAL A 572 -12.93 -3.20 -9.55
C VAL A 572 -12.89 -2.63 -10.97
N GLY A 573 -12.22 -1.50 -11.15
CA GLY A 573 -12.11 -0.82 -12.43
C GLY A 573 -13.38 -0.10 -12.90
N GLU A 574 -14.45 -0.09 -12.11
CA GLU A 574 -15.69 0.57 -12.48
C GLU A 574 -16.08 1.68 -11.49
N TYR A 575 -16.27 1.35 -10.22
CA TYR A 575 -16.68 2.30 -9.18
C TYR A 575 -16.42 1.77 -7.78
N VAL A 576 -16.44 2.66 -6.80
CA VAL A 576 -16.30 2.32 -5.39
C VAL A 576 -17.09 3.30 -4.53
N ALA A 577 -17.67 2.83 -3.43
CA ALA A 577 -18.32 3.65 -2.41
C ALA A 577 -17.98 3.13 -1.00
N ILE A 578 -17.49 4.02 -0.14
CA ILE A 578 -17.06 3.72 1.23
C ILE A 578 -17.65 4.74 2.20
N ALA A 579 -18.08 4.26 3.38
CA ALA A 579 -18.47 5.08 4.52
C ALA A 579 -17.47 4.90 5.67
N ARG A 580 -17.14 5.99 6.37
CA ARG A 580 -16.20 6.00 7.48
C ARG A 580 -16.73 6.84 8.65
N LEU A 581 -16.55 6.35 9.87
CA LEU A 581 -16.96 7.02 11.11
C LEU A 581 -15.76 7.67 11.80
N HIS A 582 -15.97 8.91 12.23
CA HIS A 582 -15.08 9.58 13.18
C HIS A 582 -15.91 10.46 14.13
N GLY A 583 -15.79 10.22 15.43
CA GLY A 583 -16.66 10.82 16.44
C GLY A 583 -18.13 10.53 16.16
N ASP A 584 -18.95 11.58 16.12
CA ASP A 584 -20.38 11.45 15.82
C ASP A 584 -20.73 11.56 14.33
N ASN A 585 -19.73 11.74 13.47
CA ASN A 585 -19.93 12.01 12.05
C ASN A 585 -19.52 10.82 11.19
N TRP A 586 -20.36 10.51 10.20
CA TRP A 586 -19.99 9.64 9.10
C TRP A 586 -19.57 10.47 7.88
N TYR A 587 -18.60 9.95 7.16
CA TYR A 587 -18.15 10.49 5.87
C TYR A 587 -18.35 9.42 4.83
N VAL A 588 -18.90 9.79 3.67
CA VAL A 588 -19.17 8.86 2.57
C VAL A 588 -18.52 9.40 1.30
N GLY A 589 -17.78 8.57 0.60
CA GLY A 589 -17.23 8.88 -0.71
C GLY A 589 -17.67 7.85 -1.74
N ALA A 590 -17.88 8.30 -2.99
CA ALA A 590 -18.07 7.45 -4.14
C ALA A 590 -17.30 7.98 -5.34
N LEU A 591 -16.71 7.08 -6.13
CA LEU A 591 -15.95 7.37 -7.35
C LEU A 591 -16.44 6.50 -8.49
N THR A 592 -16.37 7.00 -9.72
CA THR A 592 -16.57 6.22 -10.95
C THR A 592 -15.42 6.45 -11.94
N ASN A 593 -15.21 5.48 -12.83
CA ASN A 593 -14.34 5.63 -14.00
C ASN A 593 -14.96 6.63 -15.02
N TRP A 594 -14.51 6.60 -16.29
CA TRP A 594 -15.06 7.50 -17.32
C TRP A 594 -16.49 7.17 -17.78
N ASP A 595 -17.15 6.17 -17.18
CA ASP A 595 -18.56 5.90 -17.41
C ASP A 595 -19.43 6.65 -16.38
N ALA A 596 -20.39 7.43 -16.86
CA ALA A 596 -21.40 8.04 -15.99
C ALA A 596 -22.18 6.94 -15.27
N ARG A 597 -22.44 7.11 -13.97
CA ARG A 597 -23.03 6.07 -13.15
C ARG A 597 -24.06 6.61 -12.16
N GLU A 598 -25.12 5.84 -11.97
CA GLU A 598 -26.07 6.02 -10.86
C GLU A 598 -25.99 4.77 -9.97
N VAL A 599 -25.74 4.96 -8.69
CA VAL A 599 -25.73 3.89 -7.68
C VAL A 599 -26.67 4.25 -6.54
N GLU A 600 -27.29 3.25 -5.93
CA GLU A 600 -28.10 3.42 -4.71
C GLU A 600 -27.29 2.95 -3.51
N LEU A 601 -26.93 3.87 -2.62
CA LEU A 601 -26.19 3.57 -1.41
C LEU A 601 -27.15 3.26 -0.26
N ASP A 602 -26.91 2.16 0.44
CA ASP A 602 -27.62 1.75 1.65
C ASP A 602 -26.90 2.32 2.87
N LEU A 603 -27.55 3.26 3.55
CA LEU A 603 -27.07 3.90 4.77
C LEU A 603 -27.68 3.28 6.04
N SER A 604 -28.12 2.03 6.00
CA SER A 604 -28.71 1.32 7.15
C SER A 604 -27.74 1.14 8.34
N PHE A 605 -26.45 1.32 8.13
CA PHE A 605 -25.45 1.37 9.19
C PHE A 605 -25.60 2.58 10.12
N LEU A 606 -26.32 3.61 9.70
CA LEU A 606 -26.72 4.72 10.56
C LEU A 606 -27.77 4.22 11.57
N GLY A 607 -27.50 4.30 12.83
CA GLY A 607 -28.48 3.96 13.87
C GLY A 607 -29.76 4.82 13.81
N ASP A 608 -30.61 4.67 14.80
CA ASP A 608 -31.84 5.46 14.94
C ASP A 608 -31.53 6.96 15.07
N GLY A 609 -32.40 7.80 14.53
CA GLY A 609 -32.31 9.24 14.62
C GLY A 609 -32.51 9.97 13.29
N ASN A 610 -32.59 11.28 13.40
CA ASN A 610 -32.68 12.17 12.25
C ASN A 610 -31.28 12.64 11.88
N TYR A 611 -30.85 12.33 10.67
CA TYR A 611 -29.54 12.71 10.15
C TYR A 611 -29.67 13.71 9.01
N LYS A 612 -28.70 14.61 8.91
CA LYS A 612 -28.49 15.50 7.77
C LYS A 612 -27.32 14.98 6.94
N LEU A 613 -27.41 15.23 5.66
CA LEU A 613 -26.43 14.87 4.64
C LEU A 613 -25.94 16.16 3.99
N GLU A 614 -24.76 16.64 4.37
CA GLU A 614 -24.05 17.68 3.67
C GLU A 614 -23.21 17.04 2.57
N LEU A 615 -23.57 17.29 1.32
CA LEU A 615 -23.00 16.57 0.20
C LEU A 615 -22.46 17.48 -0.90
N PHE A 616 -21.45 16.98 -1.59
CA PHE A 616 -20.89 17.50 -2.82
C PHE A 616 -21.17 16.49 -3.94
N LYS A 617 -21.81 16.94 -5.00
CA LYS A 617 -22.16 16.12 -6.17
C LYS A 617 -21.78 16.80 -7.45
N ASP A 618 -21.47 16.01 -8.47
CA ASP A 618 -21.23 16.53 -9.82
C ASP A 618 -22.38 17.41 -10.29
N GLY A 619 -22.06 18.55 -10.85
CA GLY A 619 -23.01 19.47 -11.46
C GLY A 619 -23.52 18.93 -12.80
N ILE A 620 -24.57 19.57 -13.34
CA ILE A 620 -25.21 19.13 -14.59
C ILE A 620 -24.28 19.20 -15.80
N ASN A 621 -23.23 20.03 -15.74
CA ASN A 621 -22.24 20.20 -16.80
C ASN A 621 -20.85 19.64 -16.42
N ALA A 622 -20.72 18.81 -15.40
CA ALA A 622 -19.44 18.26 -14.96
C ALA A 622 -18.74 17.45 -16.07
N ASP A 623 -19.48 16.88 -17.01
CA ASP A 623 -18.95 16.21 -18.21
C ASP A 623 -18.33 17.17 -19.24
N ARG A 624 -18.47 18.48 -19.06
CA ARG A 624 -17.94 19.54 -19.92
C ARG A 624 -16.99 20.50 -19.17
N ALA A 625 -17.27 20.73 -17.89
CA ALA A 625 -16.52 21.58 -16.98
C ALA A 625 -16.27 20.78 -15.69
N ALA A 626 -15.12 20.16 -15.57
CA ALA A 626 -14.83 19.21 -14.48
C ALA A 626 -14.94 19.84 -13.07
N CYS A 627 -14.85 21.16 -12.94
CA CYS A 627 -15.06 21.88 -11.70
C CYS A 627 -16.53 22.21 -11.38
N ASP A 628 -17.49 21.81 -12.24
CA ASP A 628 -18.92 22.04 -11.97
C ASP A 628 -19.42 21.06 -10.91
N TYR A 629 -19.77 21.59 -9.73
CA TYR A 629 -20.31 20.84 -8.61
C TYR A 629 -21.45 21.58 -7.92
N LYS A 630 -22.18 20.87 -7.07
CA LYS A 630 -23.17 21.44 -6.16
C LYS A 630 -22.93 20.95 -4.73
N LYS A 631 -22.92 21.89 -3.78
CA LYS A 631 -23.03 21.61 -2.35
C LYS A 631 -24.49 21.71 -1.93
N GLU A 632 -25.00 20.72 -1.23
CA GLU A 632 -26.38 20.69 -0.72
C GLU A 632 -26.41 20.12 0.70
N VAL A 633 -27.40 20.54 1.50
CA VAL A 633 -27.70 19.94 2.80
C VAL A 633 -29.13 19.44 2.75
N ILE A 634 -29.30 18.12 2.87
CA ILE A 634 -30.60 17.46 2.81
C ILE A 634 -30.80 16.52 4.00
N PRO A 635 -32.04 16.21 4.42
CA PRO A 635 -32.24 15.14 5.39
C PRO A 635 -31.89 13.79 4.77
N VAL A 636 -31.32 12.88 5.57
CA VAL A 636 -31.18 11.48 5.14
C VAL A 636 -32.56 10.87 5.00
N PRO A 637 -32.88 10.21 3.86
CA PRO A 637 -34.17 9.56 3.65
C PRO A 637 -34.53 8.55 4.75
N THR A 638 -35.82 8.39 5.04
CA THR A 638 -36.29 7.48 6.11
C THR A 638 -36.01 6.02 5.81
N ASP A 639 -35.98 5.64 4.55
CA ASP A 639 -35.60 4.30 4.07
C ASP A 639 -34.09 4.06 4.06
N ARG A 640 -33.28 5.06 4.44
CA ARG A 640 -31.81 5.01 4.46
C ARG A 640 -31.18 4.74 3.09
N LYS A 641 -31.87 5.01 1.99
CA LYS A 641 -31.34 4.82 0.63
C LYS A 641 -31.10 6.16 -0.05
N VAL A 642 -29.91 6.31 -0.61
CA VAL A 642 -29.50 7.53 -1.31
C VAL A 642 -29.03 7.18 -2.71
N LYS A 643 -29.67 7.81 -3.71
CA LYS A 643 -29.24 7.71 -5.11
C LYS A 643 -28.12 8.70 -5.38
N VAL A 644 -26.98 8.19 -5.81
CA VAL A 644 -25.77 8.95 -6.15
C VAL A 644 -25.58 8.91 -7.65
N LYS A 645 -25.56 10.09 -8.28
CA LYS A 645 -25.25 10.25 -9.71
C LYS A 645 -23.87 10.84 -9.86
N MET A 646 -23.04 10.21 -10.67
CA MET A 646 -21.68 10.63 -10.98
C MET A 646 -21.53 10.82 -12.49
N ALA A 647 -20.93 11.93 -12.89
CA ALA A 647 -20.54 12.22 -14.27
C ALA A 647 -19.36 11.30 -14.71
N PRO A 648 -18.99 11.26 -16.01
CA PRO A 648 -17.78 10.57 -16.45
C PRO A 648 -16.53 11.07 -15.69
N GLY A 649 -15.77 10.17 -15.06
CA GLY A 649 -14.68 10.51 -14.16
C GLY A 649 -15.16 11.26 -12.91
N GLY A 650 -16.38 10.99 -12.50
CA GLY A 650 -17.08 11.73 -11.46
C GLY A 650 -16.90 11.17 -10.07
N GLY A 651 -17.42 11.93 -9.11
CA GLY A 651 -17.43 11.56 -7.71
C GLY A 651 -18.61 12.15 -6.94
N TRP A 652 -18.69 11.71 -5.70
CA TRP A 652 -19.67 12.18 -4.74
C TRP A 652 -19.08 12.06 -3.34
N ALA A 653 -19.17 13.11 -2.55
CA ALA A 653 -18.64 13.13 -1.20
C ALA A 653 -19.64 13.75 -0.25
N ALA A 654 -19.74 13.22 0.98
CA ALA A 654 -20.68 13.73 1.97
C ALA A 654 -20.20 13.55 3.40
N LYS A 655 -20.68 14.45 4.27
CA LYS A 655 -20.66 14.33 5.72
C LYS A 655 -22.09 14.10 6.23
N ILE A 656 -22.26 13.11 7.10
CA ILE A 656 -23.55 12.77 7.71
C ILE A 656 -23.45 13.05 9.21
N TYR A 657 -24.36 13.83 9.75
CA TYR A 657 -24.40 14.24 11.16
C TYR A 657 -25.84 14.35 11.66
N LYS A 658 -26.05 14.35 12.97
CA LYS A 658 -27.37 14.53 13.63
C LYS A 658 -27.79 15.99 13.74
#